data_86a0dbc1942180cbfa18db29410bf7dd
#
_entry.id   86a0dbc1942180cbfa18db29410bf7dd
#
_cell.length_a   1.000
_cell.length_b   1.000
_cell.length_c   1.000
_cell.angle_alpha   90.00
_cell.angle_beta   90.00
_cell.angle_gamma   90.00
#
_symmetry.space_group_name_H-M   'P 1'
#
loop_
_entity.id
_entity.type
_entity.pdbx_description
1 polymer ?
#
loop_
_entity_poly.entity_id
_entity_poly.type
_entity_poly.pdbx_seq_one_letter_code
_entity_poly.pdbx_strand_id
1 'polypeptide(L)'
;MSPPDPHLELLSPARDADIGIEAVRHGADAVYIGGPSFGARSAADNAVPDIERLARFAHRFNSRIFVTLNTILRDDELEGARKLAWQLYEAGADALIIQDMGLLELDLPPLQLHASTQCDIRTPEKARFLQDVGLSQIVLARELTLAQIAQIRAQTDCKLEFFVHGALCVAYSGQCYISQAHTGRSANRGECSQACRLPYQVLDDRGRFVAHDKHVLSMKDNNQSSNLAALVDAGIRSFKIEGRYKDMAYVKNITAHYRQLLDTLIEERQDSTQPLARSSSGESQFTFRPDPLQNFNREFTDYFVPGRQIDIGAFDSPKNPGQAIGHVTQIGPNWLELQTSDPDTVLHNGDGLCYYNLQKELCGLAVNRAERNGKRWRLFPKDALATLPDLRKDLEVNRNRDLDWVRVLEKKSAERRIGVWAQLGDTSDGLTLTLIDEDGHSAIAQAALPARQRQLSKDPDAAQVQLREHIGKMGDSIFKLLDLQVQFSQAWFVPVSLLNHLRRDALAALEAARVLAFARLPRREAVSPPAPYPQGSLSYLANVFNAQARAFYARHGVQLIAPAFEALQESGEVSLMITKHCVRFSLSLCPKQAKGVTGVQGTVKAEPLQLVNGKEKLTLRFDCKACEMHVVGKMKLSVRQQARTNHD
;
A
#
# COMPACT_ATOMS: atom_id res chain seq x y z
N MET A 1 -16.37 17.38 -18.44
CA MET A 1 -15.81 16.43 -17.45
C MET A 1 -16.94 15.55 -16.96
N SER A 2 -16.75 14.24 -16.97
CA SER A 2 -17.70 13.30 -16.37
C SER A 2 -17.82 13.59 -14.86
N PRO A 3 -18.99 13.32 -14.24
CA PRO A 3 -19.12 13.42 -12.79
C PRO A 3 -18.04 12.57 -12.12
N PRO A 4 -17.53 12.98 -10.95
CA PRO A 4 -16.52 12.19 -10.25
C PRO A 4 -17.07 10.81 -9.91
N ASP A 5 -16.23 9.76 -10.09
CA ASP A 5 -16.55 8.38 -9.69
C ASP A 5 -16.89 8.38 -8.18
N PRO A 6 -18.07 7.90 -7.76
CA PRO A 6 -18.43 7.84 -6.35
C PRO A 6 -17.67 6.75 -5.58
N HIS A 7 -17.08 5.79 -6.28
CA HIS A 7 -16.49 4.61 -5.66
C HIS A 7 -15.07 4.89 -5.14
N LEU A 8 -14.85 4.59 -3.86
CA LEU A 8 -13.55 4.61 -3.22
C LEU A 8 -12.95 3.21 -3.25
N GLU A 9 -11.69 3.11 -3.66
CA GLU A 9 -10.94 1.86 -3.77
C GLU A 9 -9.81 1.84 -2.74
N LEU A 10 -9.88 0.91 -1.78
CA LEU A 10 -8.77 0.60 -0.89
C LEU A 10 -7.88 -0.46 -1.53
N LEU A 11 -6.66 -0.06 -1.93
CA LEU A 11 -5.71 -0.91 -2.62
C LEU A 11 -4.61 -1.39 -1.67
N SER A 12 -4.68 -2.67 -1.29
CA SER A 12 -3.75 -3.31 -0.36
C SER A 12 -2.63 -4.05 -1.07
N PRO A 13 -1.43 -4.09 -0.46
CA PRO A 13 -0.31 -4.88 -0.96
C PRO A 13 -0.48 -6.36 -0.62
N ALA A 14 0.09 -7.23 -1.44
CA ALA A 14 0.31 -8.63 -1.09
C ALA A 14 1.72 -9.05 -1.48
N ARG A 15 2.44 -9.72 -0.55
CA ARG A 15 3.69 -10.39 -0.84
C ARG A 15 3.43 -11.73 -1.53
N ASP A 16 2.38 -12.43 -1.09
CA ASP A 16 1.93 -13.70 -1.60
C ASP A 16 0.39 -13.77 -1.62
N ALA A 17 -0.17 -14.82 -2.23
CA ALA A 17 -1.61 -14.97 -2.38
C ALA A 17 -2.36 -15.09 -1.05
N ASP A 18 -1.77 -15.71 -0.02
CA ASP A 18 -2.42 -15.85 1.30
C ASP A 18 -2.58 -14.49 1.99
N ILE A 19 -1.56 -13.64 1.90
CA ILE A 19 -1.64 -12.25 2.36
C ILE A 19 -2.69 -11.48 1.56
N GLY A 20 -2.78 -11.71 0.25
CA GLY A 20 -3.81 -11.10 -0.60
C GLY A 20 -5.23 -11.49 -0.21
N ILE A 21 -5.47 -12.76 0.08
CA ILE A 21 -6.75 -13.27 0.59
C ILE A 21 -7.12 -12.60 1.91
N GLU A 22 -6.17 -12.50 2.83
CA GLU A 22 -6.41 -11.82 4.10
C GLU A 22 -6.64 -10.31 3.92
N ALA A 23 -5.95 -9.65 2.96
CA ALA A 23 -6.24 -8.25 2.61
C ALA A 23 -7.72 -8.08 2.18
N VAL A 24 -8.23 -8.97 1.31
CA VAL A 24 -9.64 -8.95 0.89
C VAL A 24 -10.58 -9.17 2.10
N ARG A 25 -10.29 -10.14 2.97
CA ARG A 25 -11.07 -10.37 4.20
C ARG A 25 -11.10 -9.16 5.13
N HIS A 26 -9.99 -8.39 5.16
CA HIS A 26 -9.86 -7.18 5.96
C HIS A 26 -10.36 -5.90 5.24
N GLY A 27 -11.08 -6.05 4.13
CA GLY A 27 -11.81 -4.97 3.48
C GLY A 27 -11.10 -4.29 2.32
N ALA A 28 -10.05 -4.90 1.74
CA ALA A 28 -9.45 -4.39 0.51
C ALA A 28 -10.43 -4.50 -0.67
N ASP A 29 -10.59 -3.41 -1.41
CA ASP A 29 -11.36 -3.35 -2.65
C ASP A 29 -10.54 -3.84 -3.84
N ALA A 30 -9.22 -3.68 -3.76
CA ALA A 30 -8.28 -4.26 -4.70
C ALA A 30 -6.99 -4.69 -3.99
N VAL A 31 -6.28 -5.65 -4.58
CA VAL A 31 -4.99 -6.13 -4.11
C VAL A 31 -3.97 -6.01 -5.22
N TYR A 32 -2.80 -5.43 -4.93
CA TYR A 32 -1.69 -5.47 -5.88
C TYR A 32 -0.59 -6.42 -5.42
N ILE A 33 -0.12 -7.26 -6.36
CA ILE A 33 0.81 -8.36 -6.10
C ILE A 33 1.88 -8.41 -7.19
N GLY A 34 3.06 -8.96 -6.89
CA GLY A 34 4.09 -9.25 -7.90
C GLY A 34 3.73 -10.48 -8.72
N GLY A 35 4.01 -10.46 -10.02
CA GLY A 35 4.01 -11.66 -10.86
C GLY A 35 5.31 -12.46 -10.70
N PRO A 36 5.53 -13.51 -11.52
CA PRO A 36 6.75 -14.33 -11.48
C PRO A 36 8.03 -13.57 -11.84
N SER A 37 7.90 -12.42 -12.53
CA SER A 37 9.04 -11.59 -12.98
C SER A 37 8.59 -10.16 -13.29
N PHE A 38 9.56 -9.28 -13.59
CA PHE A 38 9.36 -7.90 -14.03
C PHE A 38 8.64 -6.98 -13.04
N GLY A 39 8.57 -7.36 -11.77
CA GLY A 39 8.05 -6.51 -10.70
C GLY A 39 9.14 -5.69 -10.02
N ALA A 40 8.87 -4.43 -9.63
CA ALA A 40 9.82 -3.55 -8.92
C ALA A 40 10.15 -4.01 -7.48
N ARG A 41 9.92 -5.27 -7.15
CA ARG A 41 10.25 -5.94 -5.88
C ARG A 41 10.54 -7.41 -6.19
N SER A 42 11.76 -7.70 -6.64
CA SER A 42 12.20 -9.02 -7.13
C SER A 42 12.11 -10.16 -6.10
N ALA A 43 12.06 -9.86 -4.80
CA ALA A 43 11.92 -10.87 -3.75
C ALA A 43 10.47 -11.14 -3.32
N ALA A 44 9.47 -10.64 -4.06
CA ALA A 44 8.04 -10.89 -3.84
C ALA A 44 7.37 -11.41 -5.12
N ASP A 45 7.97 -12.44 -5.70
CA ASP A 45 7.49 -13.07 -6.93
C ASP A 45 6.50 -14.19 -6.59
N ASN A 46 5.44 -14.30 -7.41
CA ASN A 46 4.38 -15.28 -7.25
C ASN A 46 4.15 -16.05 -8.55
N ALA A 47 3.92 -17.35 -8.43
CA ALA A 47 3.56 -18.18 -9.58
C ALA A 47 2.17 -17.82 -10.11
N VAL A 48 1.94 -18.02 -11.42
CA VAL A 48 0.64 -17.72 -12.06
C VAL A 48 -0.54 -18.44 -11.38
N PRO A 49 -0.44 -19.72 -10.94
CA PRO A 49 -1.53 -20.38 -10.22
C PRO A 49 -1.89 -19.73 -8.86
N ASP A 50 -0.92 -19.10 -8.18
CA ASP A 50 -1.20 -18.37 -6.95
C ASP A 50 -2.00 -17.09 -7.23
N ILE A 51 -1.69 -16.39 -8.34
CA ILE A 51 -2.47 -15.25 -8.81
C ILE A 51 -3.91 -15.69 -9.14
N GLU A 52 -4.08 -16.82 -9.83
CA GLU A 52 -5.41 -17.38 -10.15
C GLU A 52 -6.21 -17.70 -8.88
N ARG A 53 -5.59 -18.33 -7.89
CA ARG A 53 -6.22 -18.63 -6.60
C ARG A 53 -6.69 -17.37 -5.89
N LEU A 54 -5.85 -16.34 -5.88
CA LEU A 54 -6.19 -15.04 -5.28
C LEU A 54 -7.32 -14.35 -6.05
N ALA A 55 -7.27 -14.31 -7.37
CA ALA A 55 -8.29 -13.70 -8.22
C ALA A 55 -9.65 -14.37 -8.02
N ARG A 56 -9.70 -15.71 -8.03
CA ARG A 56 -10.92 -16.49 -7.79
C ARG A 56 -11.53 -16.19 -6.42
N PHE A 57 -10.71 -15.98 -5.39
CA PHE A 57 -11.19 -15.58 -4.07
C PHE A 57 -11.72 -14.15 -4.05
N ALA A 58 -10.98 -13.20 -4.63
CA ALA A 58 -11.28 -11.78 -4.59
C ALA A 58 -12.57 -11.44 -5.38
N HIS A 59 -12.76 -12.06 -6.54
CA HIS A 59 -13.91 -11.82 -7.42
C HIS A 59 -15.25 -12.18 -6.77
N ARG A 60 -15.27 -13.08 -5.78
CA ARG A 60 -16.47 -13.37 -4.98
C ARG A 60 -17.01 -12.11 -4.26
N PHE A 61 -16.12 -11.16 -3.96
CA PHE A 61 -16.43 -9.89 -3.31
C PHE A 61 -16.40 -8.68 -4.26
N ASN A 62 -16.34 -8.88 -5.56
CA ASN A 62 -16.07 -7.85 -6.56
C ASN A 62 -14.74 -7.09 -6.32
N SER A 63 -13.83 -7.66 -5.52
CA SER A 63 -12.48 -7.12 -5.32
C SER A 63 -11.59 -7.48 -6.50
N ARG A 64 -10.66 -6.58 -6.88
CA ARG A 64 -9.83 -6.70 -8.08
C ARG A 64 -8.39 -7.05 -7.78
N ILE A 65 -7.72 -7.69 -8.74
CA ILE A 65 -6.32 -8.08 -8.63
C ILE A 65 -5.48 -7.35 -9.68
N PHE A 66 -4.53 -6.53 -9.21
CA PHE A 66 -3.60 -5.79 -10.05
C PHE A 66 -2.21 -6.40 -9.95
N VAL A 67 -1.64 -6.81 -11.07
CA VAL A 67 -0.32 -7.43 -11.08
C VAL A 67 0.73 -6.43 -11.55
N THR A 68 1.85 -6.35 -10.82
CA THR A 68 2.93 -5.43 -11.18
C THR A 68 3.84 -6.00 -12.26
N LEU A 69 3.96 -5.27 -13.36
CA LEU A 69 4.91 -5.45 -14.45
C LEU A 69 5.65 -4.13 -14.66
N ASN A 70 6.22 -3.59 -13.57
CA ASN A 70 6.58 -2.19 -13.45
C ASN A 70 8.08 -1.94 -13.26
N THR A 71 8.90 -2.75 -13.94
CA THR A 71 10.32 -2.48 -14.18
C THR A 71 10.54 -1.95 -15.59
N ILE A 72 11.67 -1.30 -15.83
CA ILE A 72 12.18 -1.08 -17.20
C ILE A 72 12.70 -2.40 -17.76
N LEU A 73 12.45 -2.64 -19.03
CA LEU A 73 12.73 -3.91 -19.71
C LEU A 73 13.88 -3.74 -20.72
N ARG A 74 14.67 -4.80 -20.90
CA ARG A 74 15.59 -4.92 -22.04
C ARG A 74 14.85 -5.42 -23.27
N ASP A 75 15.44 -5.27 -24.45
CA ASP A 75 14.86 -5.75 -25.70
C ASP A 75 14.60 -7.26 -25.68
N ASP A 76 15.50 -8.06 -25.09
CA ASP A 76 15.38 -9.52 -24.97
C ASP A 76 14.30 -9.97 -23.97
N GLU A 77 13.82 -9.07 -23.10
CA GLU A 77 12.78 -9.36 -22.08
C GLU A 77 11.35 -9.08 -22.57
N LEU A 78 11.18 -8.28 -23.64
CA LEU A 78 9.86 -7.81 -24.10
C LEU A 78 8.91 -8.96 -24.45
N GLU A 79 9.39 -9.97 -25.18
CA GLU A 79 8.55 -11.12 -25.54
C GLU A 79 8.16 -11.96 -24.33
N GLY A 80 9.07 -12.10 -23.34
CA GLY A 80 8.76 -12.74 -22.05
C GLY A 80 7.68 -11.98 -21.28
N ALA A 81 7.78 -10.63 -21.25
CA ALA A 81 6.80 -9.77 -20.60
C ALA A 81 5.42 -9.83 -21.29
N ARG A 82 5.39 -9.87 -22.64
CA ARG A 82 4.14 -10.05 -23.40
C ARG A 82 3.47 -11.37 -23.08
N LYS A 83 4.21 -12.48 -23.12
CA LYS A 83 3.67 -13.81 -22.77
C LYS A 83 3.14 -13.85 -21.35
N LEU A 84 3.87 -13.28 -20.40
CA LEU A 84 3.44 -13.20 -19.01
C LEU A 84 2.15 -12.39 -18.87
N ALA A 85 2.00 -11.27 -19.58
CA ALA A 85 0.76 -10.48 -19.56
C ALA A 85 -0.46 -11.30 -19.95
N TRP A 86 -0.38 -12.14 -20.99
CA TRP A 86 -1.44 -13.05 -21.40
C TRP A 86 -1.73 -14.13 -20.35
N GLN A 87 -0.69 -14.75 -19.78
CA GLN A 87 -0.86 -15.75 -18.70
C GLN A 87 -1.56 -15.15 -17.47
N LEU A 88 -1.20 -13.92 -17.09
CA LEU A 88 -1.84 -13.22 -15.98
C LEU A 88 -3.31 -12.87 -16.29
N TYR A 89 -3.60 -12.50 -17.53
CA TYR A 89 -4.97 -12.29 -17.97
C TYR A 89 -5.81 -13.57 -17.88
N GLU A 90 -5.28 -14.70 -18.33
CA GLU A 90 -5.94 -16.01 -18.22
C GLU A 90 -6.15 -16.44 -16.77
N ALA A 91 -5.19 -16.12 -15.88
CA ALA A 91 -5.27 -16.35 -14.44
C ALA A 91 -6.25 -15.43 -13.70
N GLY A 92 -6.92 -14.49 -14.40
CA GLY A 92 -7.93 -13.63 -13.80
C GLY A 92 -7.42 -12.29 -13.25
N ALA A 93 -6.21 -11.87 -13.59
CA ALA A 93 -5.76 -10.50 -13.25
C ALA A 93 -6.68 -9.46 -13.92
N ASP A 94 -7.01 -8.39 -13.19
CA ASP A 94 -7.91 -7.33 -13.64
C ASP A 94 -7.16 -6.17 -14.29
N ALA A 95 -5.91 -5.92 -13.88
CA ALA A 95 -5.07 -4.90 -14.47
C ALA A 95 -3.57 -5.24 -14.34
N LEU A 96 -2.75 -4.65 -15.22
CA LEU A 96 -1.31 -4.60 -15.07
C LEU A 96 -0.86 -3.20 -14.67
N ILE A 97 0.00 -3.11 -13.64
CA ILE A 97 0.65 -1.87 -13.26
C ILE A 97 1.99 -1.83 -14.01
N ILE A 98 2.14 -0.89 -14.93
CA ILE A 98 3.29 -0.81 -15.85
C ILE A 98 4.12 0.47 -15.64
N GLN A 99 5.40 0.41 -15.99
CA GLN A 99 6.31 1.56 -16.08
C GLN A 99 6.84 1.74 -17.49
N ASP A 100 7.24 0.67 -18.14
CA ASP A 100 7.87 0.68 -19.46
C ASP A 100 6.83 0.93 -20.55
N MET A 101 6.95 2.06 -21.24
CA MET A 101 6.03 2.42 -22.32
C MET A 101 6.20 1.56 -23.58
N GLY A 102 7.33 0.83 -23.71
CA GLY A 102 7.52 -0.15 -24.78
C GLY A 102 6.51 -1.29 -24.75
N LEU A 103 5.90 -1.57 -23.58
CA LEU A 103 4.81 -2.53 -23.48
C LEU A 103 3.57 -2.13 -24.29
N LEU A 104 3.34 -0.82 -24.49
CA LEU A 104 2.21 -0.32 -25.29
C LEU A 104 2.35 -0.57 -26.79
N GLU A 105 3.56 -0.92 -27.24
CA GLU A 105 3.85 -1.31 -28.63
C GLU A 105 3.66 -2.81 -28.87
N LEU A 106 3.34 -3.59 -27.83
CA LEU A 106 3.18 -5.03 -27.91
C LEU A 106 1.71 -5.43 -27.99
N ASP A 107 1.45 -6.64 -28.50
CA ASP A 107 0.14 -7.28 -28.41
C ASP A 107 -0.13 -7.71 -26.96
N LEU A 108 -0.85 -6.87 -26.22
CA LEU A 108 -1.25 -7.11 -24.84
C LEU A 108 -2.72 -7.53 -24.75
N PRO A 109 -3.10 -8.32 -23.72
CA PRO A 109 -4.49 -8.72 -23.50
C PRO A 109 -5.41 -7.51 -23.23
N PRO A 110 -6.73 -7.66 -23.40
CA PRO A 110 -7.71 -6.57 -23.29
C PRO A 110 -8.07 -6.22 -21.84
N LEU A 111 -7.08 -6.14 -20.95
CA LEU A 111 -7.24 -5.74 -19.54
C LEU A 111 -6.77 -4.30 -19.31
N GLN A 112 -7.18 -3.71 -18.18
CA GLN A 112 -6.76 -2.36 -17.83
C GLN A 112 -5.24 -2.26 -17.61
N LEU A 113 -4.68 -1.12 -18.02
CA LEU A 113 -3.30 -0.75 -17.75
C LEU A 113 -3.27 0.44 -16.80
N HIS A 114 -2.49 0.32 -15.73
CA HIS A 114 -2.32 1.35 -14.72
C HIS A 114 -0.89 1.89 -14.75
N ALA A 115 -0.74 3.23 -14.76
CA ALA A 115 0.58 3.85 -14.69
C ALA A 115 1.18 3.68 -13.30
N SER A 116 2.33 3.03 -13.21
CA SER A 116 3.09 2.92 -11.96
C SER A 116 3.55 4.29 -11.46
N THR A 117 3.71 4.44 -10.13
CA THR A 117 4.40 5.60 -9.55
C THR A 117 5.82 5.77 -10.11
N GLN A 118 6.45 4.71 -10.62
CA GLN A 118 7.75 4.73 -11.28
C GLN A 118 7.75 5.58 -12.57
N CYS A 119 6.60 5.92 -13.11
CA CYS A 119 6.46 6.86 -14.22
C CYS A 119 6.68 8.33 -13.81
N ASP A 120 6.85 8.62 -12.52
CA ASP A 120 7.06 9.99 -11.99
C ASP A 120 6.00 10.99 -12.46
N ILE A 121 4.75 10.78 -12.01
CA ILE A 121 3.60 11.56 -12.47
C ILE A 121 3.35 12.72 -11.51
N ARG A 122 3.85 13.91 -11.88
CA ARG A 122 3.83 15.13 -11.07
C ARG A 122 3.09 16.30 -11.71
N THR A 123 2.75 16.21 -12.99
CA THR A 123 2.15 17.33 -13.73
C THR A 123 0.86 16.94 -14.43
N PRO A 124 -0.07 17.89 -14.60
CA PRO A 124 -1.31 17.66 -15.33
C PRO A 124 -1.12 17.17 -16.77
N GLU A 125 -0.12 17.71 -17.47
CA GLU A 125 0.15 17.38 -18.87
C GLU A 125 0.59 15.92 -19.00
N LYS A 126 1.44 15.43 -18.07
CA LYS A 126 1.87 14.02 -18.06
C LYS A 126 0.71 13.10 -17.73
N ALA A 127 -0.13 13.47 -16.76
CA ALA A 127 -1.32 12.68 -16.41
C ALA A 127 -2.30 12.60 -17.59
N ARG A 128 -2.53 13.72 -18.30
CA ARG A 128 -3.37 13.75 -19.50
C ARG A 128 -2.78 12.88 -20.61
N PHE A 129 -1.48 12.99 -20.88
CA PHE A 129 -0.83 12.15 -21.87
C PHE A 129 -1.00 10.66 -21.58
N LEU A 130 -0.80 10.23 -20.32
CA LEU A 130 -0.95 8.82 -19.92
C LEU A 130 -2.40 8.33 -20.11
N GLN A 131 -3.39 9.18 -19.85
CA GLN A 131 -4.77 8.89 -20.20
C GLN A 131 -4.95 8.68 -21.70
N ASP A 132 -4.41 9.60 -22.51
CA ASP A 132 -4.61 9.62 -23.94
C ASP A 132 -3.92 8.45 -24.67
N VAL A 133 -2.91 7.83 -24.07
CA VAL A 133 -2.29 6.60 -24.56
C VAL A 133 -2.94 5.31 -24.04
N GLY A 134 -4.08 5.42 -23.32
CA GLY A 134 -4.91 4.27 -22.97
C GLY A 134 -4.71 3.72 -21.56
N LEU A 135 -4.09 4.49 -20.63
CA LEU A 135 -4.02 4.09 -19.23
C LEU A 135 -5.30 4.50 -18.48
N SER A 136 -5.82 3.61 -17.65
CA SER A 136 -7.11 3.78 -16.96
C SER A 136 -6.97 4.35 -15.56
N GLN A 137 -5.86 4.06 -14.88
CA GLN A 137 -5.57 4.47 -13.51
C GLN A 137 -4.12 4.97 -13.41
N ILE A 138 -3.89 5.99 -12.61
CA ILE A 138 -2.61 6.71 -12.55
C ILE A 138 -2.17 6.83 -11.09
N VAL A 139 -1.01 6.22 -10.76
CA VAL A 139 -0.40 6.36 -9.43
C VAL A 139 0.41 7.64 -9.37
N LEU A 140 -0.09 8.62 -8.67
CA LEU A 140 0.57 9.92 -8.54
C LEU A 140 1.86 9.85 -7.70
N ALA A 141 2.76 10.80 -7.94
CA ALA A 141 3.94 10.97 -7.11
C ALA A 141 3.55 11.36 -5.67
N ARG A 142 4.25 10.79 -4.68
CA ARG A 142 3.97 10.96 -3.25
C ARG A 142 4.25 12.38 -2.75
N GLU A 143 5.05 13.13 -3.49
CA GLU A 143 5.51 14.47 -3.17
C GLU A 143 4.52 15.58 -3.50
N LEU A 144 3.35 15.26 -4.00
CA LEU A 144 2.32 16.23 -4.40
C LEU A 144 1.59 16.80 -3.18
N THR A 145 1.24 18.08 -3.27
CA THR A 145 0.30 18.73 -2.36
C THR A 145 -1.14 18.51 -2.82
N LEU A 146 -2.12 18.71 -1.93
CA LEU A 146 -3.55 18.67 -2.28
C LEU A 146 -3.89 19.56 -3.48
N ALA A 147 -3.34 20.77 -3.53
CA ALA A 147 -3.57 21.70 -4.64
C ALA A 147 -3.04 21.15 -5.98
N GLN A 148 -1.87 20.50 -5.98
CA GLN A 148 -1.31 19.89 -7.19
C GLN A 148 -2.12 18.66 -7.63
N ILE A 149 -2.61 17.85 -6.68
CA ILE A 149 -3.52 16.73 -6.99
C ILE A 149 -4.80 17.23 -7.65
N ALA A 150 -5.43 18.29 -7.10
CA ALA A 150 -6.63 18.90 -7.69
C ALA A 150 -6.38 19.46 -9.09
N GLN A 151 -5.21 20.07 -9.35
CA GLN A 151 -4.82 20.54 -10.69
C GLN A 151 -4.70 19.37 -11.69
N ILE A 152 -4.12 18.24 -11.27
CA ILE A 152 -4.04 17.04 -12.10
C ILE A 152 -5.45 16.50 -12.37
N ARG A 153 -6.30 16.41 -11.34
CA ARG A 153 -7.68 15.93 -11.49
C ARG A 153 -8.46 16.76 -12.50
N ALA A 154 -8.23 18.06 -12.53
CA ALA A 154 -8.89 18.97 -13.47
C ALA A 154 -8.52 18.72 -14.96
N GLN A 155 -7.50 17.94 -15.26
CA GLN A 155 -7.01 17.66 -16.62
C GLN A 155 -7.15 16.21 -17.06
N THR A 156 -7.60 15.29 -16.17
CA THR A 156 -7.71 13.87 -16.49
C THR A 156 -8.97 13.25 -15.89
N ASP A 157 -9.58 12.30 -16.62
CA ASP A 157 -10.69 11.48 -16.16
C ASP A 157 -10.21 10.10 -15.65
N CYS A 158 -8.91 9.82 -15.69
CA CYS A 158 -8.36 8.61 -15.09
C CYS A 158 -8.65 8.53 -13.60
N LYS A 159 -8.80 7.31 -13.08
CA LYS A 159 -8.81 7.09 -11.64
C LYS A 159 -7.45 7.48 -11.08
N LEU A 160 -7.44 8.44 -10.14
CA LEU A 160 -6.23 8.88 -9.47
C LEU A 160 -6.00 8.02 -8.23
N GLU A 161 -4.81 7.42 -8.17
CA GLU A 161 -4.32 6.59 -7.08
C GLU A 161 -3.22 7.32 -6.30
N PHE A 162 -3.30 7.29 -4.97
CA PHE A 162 -2.32 7.93 -4.10
C PHE A 162 -1.89 7.01 -2.95
N PHE A 163 -0.60 7.03 -2.61
CA PHE A 163 -0.09 6.28 -1.47
C PHE A 163 -0.50 6.94 -0.15
N VAL A 164 -1.22 6.20 0.69
CA VAL A 164 -1.73 6.70 1.96
C VAL A 164 -0.99 6.17 3.18
N HIS A 165 -0.23 5.07 3.06
CA HIS A 165 0.48 4.48 4.20
C HIS A 165 1.75 3.76 3.77
N GLY A 166 2.73 3.71 4.71
CA GLY A 166 3.91 2.85 4.64
C GLY A 166 5.19 3.57 4.22
N ALA A 167 6.21 2.80 3.85
CA ALA A 167 7.55 3.31 3.63
C ALA A 167 7.65 4.35 2.50
N LEU A 168 8.29 5.48 2.77
CA LEU A 168 8.59 6.50 1.77
C LEU A 168 9.95 6.25 1.10
N CYS A 169 10.00 6.47 -0.21
CA CYS A 169 11.23 6.67 -0.94
C CYS A 169 11.58 8.15 -0.89
N VAL A 170 12.84 8.50 -0.59
CA VAL A 170 13.29 9.91 -0.57
C VAL A 170 13.38 10.50 -1.96
N ALA A 171 13.71 9.67 -2.97
CA ALA A 171 13.79 10.10 -4.36
C ALA A 171 12.39 10.18 -4.99
N TYR A 172 12.23 11.04 -5.98
CA TYR A 172 11.14 10.87 -6.91
C TYR A 172 11.16 9.46 -7.49
N SER A 173 10.01 8.83 -7.57
CA SER A 173 9.91 7.45 -8.04
C SER A 173 10.43 7.33 -9.47
N GLY A 174 11.25 6.30 -9.75
CA GLY A 174 11.91 6.13 -11.04
C GLY A 174 13.17 7.01 -11.26
N GLN A 175 13.51 7.89 -10.32
CA GLN A 175 14.65 8.82 -10.46
C GLN A 175 15.74 8.60 -9.40
N CYS A 176 16.07 7.32 -9.14
CA CYS A 176 17.15 6.94 -8.25
C CYS A 176 18.04 5.88 -8.92
N TYR A 177 19.27 6.23 -9.21
CA TYR A 177 20.28 5.43 -9.91
C TYR A 177 21.46 5.06 -9.02
N ILE A 178 21.42 5.41 -7.72
CA ILE A 178 22.53 5.17 -6.78
C ILE A 178 22.84 3.68 -6.64
N SER A 179 21.82 2.82 -6.65
CA SER A 179 22.01 1.36 -6.61
C SER A 179 22.77 0.88 -7.83
N GLN A 180 22.38 1.31 -9.04
CA GLN A 180 23.07 0.99 -10.29
C GLN A 180 24.52 1.50 -10.27
N ALA A 181 24.72 2.76 -9.89
CA ALA A 181 26.05 3.37 -9.88
C ALA A 181 27.02 2.72 -8.89
N HIS A 182 26.55 2.24 -7.75
CA HIS A 182 27.39 1.74 -6.65
C HIS A 182 27.49 0.23 -6.59
N THR A 183 26.49 -0.52 -7.04
CA THR A 183 26.41 -1.98 -6.87
C THR A 183 26.12 -2.75 -8.15
N GLY A 184 25.83 -2.08 -9.26
CA GLY A 184 25.37 -2.71 -10.51
C GLY A 184 23.90 -3.19 -10.46
N ARG A 185 23.21 -3.07 -9.33
CA ARG A 185 21.79 -3.43 -9.17
C ARG A 185 20.92 -2.22 -9.42
N SER A 186 19.86 -2.33 -10.23
CA SER A 186 19.00 -1.20 -10.53
C SER A 186 17.74 -1.16 -9.67
N ALA A 187 17.48 -0.01 -9.05
CA ALA A 187 16.22 0.23 -8.34
C ALA A 187 15.03 0.27 -9.31
N ASN A 188 15.21 0.69 -10.57
CA ASN A 188 14.20 0.68 -11.62
C ASN A 188 13.92 -0.74 -12.16
N ARG A 189 14.75 -1.71 -11.76
CA ARG A 189 14.58 -3.14 -12.07
C ARG A 189 14.27 -3.99 -10.82
N GLY A 190 13.88 -3.33 -9.72
CA GLY A 190 13.44 -4.02 -8.50
C GLY A 190 14.53 -4.29 -7.46
N GLU A 191 15.79 -3.92 -7.71
CA GLU A 191 16.94 -4.27 -6.89
C GLU A 191 17.55 -3.06 -6.16
N CYS A 192 16.73 -2.37 -5.35
CA CYS A 192 17.16 -1.22 -4.58
C CYS A 192 18.14 -1.61 -3.45
N SER A 193 19.33 -0.97 -3.40
CA SER A 193 20.32 -1.17 -2.34
C SER A 193 20.02 -0.44 -1.04
N GLN A 194 18.97 0.38 -0.99
CA GLN A 194 18.56 1.19 0.16
C GLN A 194 19.67 2.14 0.68
N ALA A 195 20.51 2.68 -0.17
CA ALA A 195 21.58 3.63 0.18
C ALA A 195 21.05 4.85 0.99
N CYS A 196 19.80 5.27 0.77
CA CYS A 196 19.15 6.33 1.53
C CYS A 196 18.92 5.99 3.02
N ARG A 197 19.10 4.74 3.44
CA ARG A 197 18.95 4.29 4.84
C ARG A 197 20.27 4.18 5.59
N LEU A 198 21.39 4.43 4.92
CA LEU A 198 22.71 4.43 5.53
C LEU A 198 22.94 5.70 6.37
N PRO A 199 23.79 5.65 7.41
CA PRO A 199 24.24 6.84 8.10
C PRO A 199 25.26 7.58 7.24
N TYR A 200 25.25 8.91 7.30
CA TYR A 200 26.17 9.77 6.59
C TYR A 200 26.78 10.83 7.51
N GLN A 201 28.03 11.13 7.28
CA GLN A 201 28.62 12.37 7.72
C GLN A 201 28.27 13.46 6.70
N VAL A 202 27.68 14.55 7.17
CA VAL A 202 27.38 15.70 6.31
C VAL A 202 28.43 16.77 6.55
N LEU A 203 29.16 17.11 5.50
CA LEU A 203 30.24 18.08 5.55
C LEU A 203 29.91 19.31 4.70
N ASP A 204 30.41 20.48 5.12
CA ASP A 204 30.36 21.69 4.30
C ASP A 204 31.54 21.77 3.29
N ASP A 205 31.64 22.88 2.56
CA ASP A 205 32.70 23.12 1.55
C ASP A 205 34.11 23.22 2.15
N ARG A 206 34.22 23.38 3.48
CA ARG A 206 35.47 23.43 4.23
C ARG A 206 35.78 22.16 5.00
N GLY A 207 34.98 21.12 4.84
CA GLY A 207 35.12 19.84 5.52
C GLY A 207 34.68 19.85 6.99
N ARG A 208 33.91 20.86 7.43
CA ARG A 208 33.36 20.90 8.77
C ARG A 208 32.08 20.08 8.87
N PHE A 209 31.89 19.40 9.99
CA PHE A 209 30.69 18.60 10.23
C PHE A 209 29.45 19.48 10.38
N VAL A 210 28.44 19.21 9.58
CA VAL A 210 27.08 19.73 9.68
C VAL A 210 26.19 18.74 10.42
N ALA A 211 26.38 17.44 10.14
CA ALA A 211 25.77 16.35 10.89
C ALA A 211 26.74 15.15 10.90
N HIS A 212 26.77 14.39 12.00
CA HIS A 212 27.65 13.25 12.19
C HIS A 212 26.83 11.99 12.37
N ASP A 213 27.11 10.98 11.54
CA ASP A 213 26.49 9.65 11.54
C ASP A 213 24.94 9.69 11.58
N LYS A 214 24.33 10.56 10.77
CA LYS A 214 22.88 10.71 10.67
C LYS A 214 22.32 10.14 9.38
N HIS A 215 21.13 9.58 9.48
CA HIS A 215 20.39 8.99 8.34
C HIS A 215 19.63 10.09 7.56
N VAL A 216 20.35 11.12 7.10
CA VAL A 216 19.77 12.36 6.55
C VAL A 216 18.94 12.19 5.27
N LEU A 217 19.01 11.03 4.63
CA LEU A 217 18.16 10.64 3.50
C LEU A 217 17.04 9.65 3.90
N SER A 218 16.94 9.26 5.17
CA SER A 218 15.92 8.35 5.66
C SER A 218 14.65 9.10 6.01
N MET A 219 13.54 8.77 5.33
CA MET A 219 12.23 9.37 5.60
C MET A 219 11.49 8.59 6.69
N LYS A 220 10.67 9.30 7.49
CA LYS A 220 9.58 8.73 8.27
C LYS A 220 8.61 7.97 7.34
N ASP A 221 7.75 7.13 7.90
CA ASP A 221 6.77 6.41 7.11
C ASP A 221 5.53 7.28 6.84
N ASN A 222 4.93 7.12 5.67
CA ASN A 222 3.72 7.83 5.27
C ASN A 222 2.52 7.40 6.10
N ASN A 223 1.72 8.37 6.56
CA ASN A 223 0.41 8.12 7.16
C ASN A 223 -0.54 9.28 6.83
N GLN A 224 -1.54 9.00 6.00
CA GLN A 224 -2.51 9.97 5.53
C GLN A 224 -3.88 9.78 6.20
N SER A 225 -3.95 9.11 7.35
CA SER A 225 -5.23 8.83 8.04
C SER A 225 -6.07 10.09 8.28
N SER A 226 -5.43 11.20 8.66
CA SER A 226 -6.10 12.49 8.89
C SER A 226 -6.44 13.27 7.62
N ASN A 227 -5.89 12.89 6.47
CA ASN A 227 -6.01 13.63 5.21
C ASN A 227 -6.96 12.95 4.20
N LEU A 228 -7.62 11.82 4.56
CA LEU A 228 -8.42 11.04 3.60
C LEU A 228 -9.55 11.86 2.98
N ALA A 229 -10.31 12.61 3.78
CA ALA A 229 -11.39 13.46 3.27
C ALA A 229 -10.86 14.50 2.28
N ALA A 230 -9.76 15.19 2.62
CA ALA A 230 -9.13 16.18 1.75
C ALA A 230 -8.56 15.56 0.46
N LEU A 231 -8.03 14.34 0.51
CA LEU A 231 -7.59 13.60 -0.68
C LEU A 231 -8.77 13.23 -1.59
N VAL A 232 -9.90 12.79 -1.01
CA VAL A 232 -11.15 12.55 -1.77
C VAL A 232 -11.62 13.83 -2.46
N ASP A 233 -11.61 14.96 -1.75
CA ASP A 233 -12.02 16.27 -2.29
C ASP A 233 -11.06 16.78 -3.37
N ALA A 234 -9.77 16.46 -3.26
CA ALA A 234 -8.77 16.74 -4.29
C ALA A 234 -8.89 15.81 -5.53
N GLY A 235 -9.73 14.77 -5.46
CA GLY A 235 -10.05 13.88 -6.58
C GLY A 235 -9.42 12.49 -6.53
N ILE A 236 -8.77 12.10 -5.44
CA ILE A 236 -8.28 10.72 -5.26
C ILE A 236 -9.45 9.77 -5.09
N ARG A 237 -9.37 8.61 -5.76
CA ARG A 237 -10.37 7.54 -5.71
C ARG A 237 -9.77 6.17 -5.40
N SER A 238 -8.45 6.02 -5.46
CA SER A 238 -7.75 4.79 -5.06
C SER A 238 -6.69 5.11 -4.01
N PHE A 239 -6.80 4.44 -2.86
CA PHE A 239 -6.00 4.67 -1.64
C PHE A 239 -5.04 3.50 -1.45
N LYS A 240 -3.77 3.72 -1.83
CA LYS A 240 -2.76 2.65 -1.87
C LYS A 240 -1.95 2.56 -0.60
N ILE A 241 -1.90 1.36 -0.03
CA ILE A 241 -1.01 1.00 1.06
C ILE A 241 0.31 0.49 0.48
N GLU A 242 1.48 1.06 0.85
CA GLU A 242 2.79 0.49 0.52
C GLU A 242 3.08 -0.69 1.43
N GLY A 243 3.61 -1.81 0.87
CA GLY A 243 3.92 -2.93 1.74
C GLY A 243 4.12 -4.30 1.10
N ARG A 244 4.53 -4.44 -0.17
CA ARG A 244 4.74 -5.75 -0.81
C ARG A 244 5.78 -6.66 -0.13
N TYR A 245 6.65 -6.12 0.72
CA TYR A 245 7.58 -6.91 1.53
C TYR A 245 7.12 -7.10 2.98
N LYS A 246 5.95 -6.56 3.32
CA LYS A 246 5.42 -6.63 4.68
C LYS A 246 4.78 -8.01 4.95
N ASP A 247 4.69 -8.33 6.24
CA ASP A 247 4.11 -9.56 6.72
C ASP A 247 2.57 -9.53 6.79
N MET A 248 1.99 -10.66 7.12
CA MET A 248 0.56 -10.87 7.28
C MET A 248 -0.07 -9.92 8.30
N ALA A 249 0.58 -9.71 9.45
CA ALA A 249 0.04 -8.88 10.53
C ALA A 249 -0.05 -7.40 10.11
N TYR A 250 0.95 -6.91 9.39
CA TYR A 250 0.91 -5.56 8.83
C TYR A 250 -0.25 -5.38 7.85
N VAL A 251 -0.43 -6.30 6.91
CA VAL A 251 -1.47 -6.16 5.89
C VAL A 251 -2.85 -6.23 6.52
N LYS A 252 -3.10 -7.17 7.42
CA LYS A 252 -4.36 -7.27 8.18
C LYS A 252 -4.68 -5.98 8.92
N ASN A 253 -3.73 -5.47 9.70
CA ASN A 253 -3.93 -4.30 10.53
C ASN A 253 -4.14 -3.02 9.72
N ILE A 254 -3.25 -2.72 8.77
CA ILE A 254 -3.31 -1.47 8.02
C ILE A 254 -4.50 -1.45 7.06
N THR A 255 -4.83 -2.58 6.44
CA THR A 255 -6.03 -2.67 5.60
C THR A 255 -7.30 -2.43 6.43
N ALA A 256 -7.42 -3.07 7.60
CA ALA A 256 -8.56 -2.86 8.50
C ALA A 256 -8.65 -1.41 8.98
N HIS A 257 -7.51 -0.77 9.31
CA HIS A 257 -7.47 0.63 9.73
C HIS A 257 -8.03 1.57 8.65
N TYR A 258 -7.52 1.48 7.42
CA TYR A 258 -8.00 2.33 6.34
C TYR A 258 -9.42 1.98 5.88
N ARG A 259 -9.84 0.70 5.98
CA ARG A 259 -11.22 0.32 5.71
C ARG A 259 -12.19 1.01 6.66
N GLN A 260 -11.94 1.00 7.96
CA GLN A 260 -12.77 1.70 8.93
C GLN A 260 -12.86 3.20 8.65
N LEU A 261 -11.73 3.85 8.37
CA LEU A 261 -11.72 5.29 8.06
C LEU A 261 -12.50 5.63 6.78
N LEU A 262 -12.35 4.82 5.72
CA LEU A 262 -13.09 5.03 4.47
C LEU A 262 -14.58 4.73 4.64
N ASP A 263 -14.96 3.74 5.44
CA ASP A 263 -16.36 3.44 5.74
C ASP A 263 -17.02 4.60 6.49
N THR A 264 -16.37 5.12 7.53
CA THR A 264 -16.83 6.32 8.23
C THR A 264 -17.03 7.50 7.27
N LEU A 265 -16.09 7.73 6.35
CA LEU A 265 -16.20 8.80 5.38
C LEU A 265 -17.35 8.58 4.37
N ILE A 266 -17.60 7.33 3.97
CA ILE A 266 -18.74 6.95 3.11
C ILE A 266 -20.06 7.22 3.84
N GLU A 267 -20.17 6.79 5.09
CA GLU A 267 -21.35 7.02 5.93
C GLU A 267 -21.63 8.51 6.14
N GLU A 268 -20.61 9.31 6.48
CA GLU A 268 -20.73 10.77 6.66
C GLU A 268 -21.19 11.51 5.40
N ARG A 269 -20.93 10.94 4.21
CA ARG A 269 -21.28 11.55 2.91
C ARG A 269 -22.46 10.90 2.21
N GLN A 270 -23.17 9.97 2.85
CA GLN A 270 -24.29 9.25 2.25
C GLN A 270 -25.40 10.19 1.76
N ASP A 271 -25.73 11.21 2.55
CA ASP A 271 -26.77 12.20 2.23
C ASP A 271 -26.24 13.48 1.54
N SER A 272 -24.97 13.45 1.09
CA SER A 272 -24.38 14.60 0.40
C SER A 272 -24.82 14.68 -1.06
N THR A 273 -24.57 15.82 -1.70
CA THR A 273 -24.81 15.98 -3.16
C THR A 273 -23.94 15.09 -4.03
N GLN A 274 -22.89 14.51 -3.46
CA GLN A 274 -21.99 13.55 -4.10
C GLN A 274 -21.75 12.37 -3.15
N PRO A 275 -22.71 11.44 -3.04
CA PRO A 275 -22.58 10.30 -2.17
C PRO A 275 -21.39 9.43 -2.59
N LEU A 276 -20.73 8.86 -1.60
CA LEU A 276 -19.60 7.95 -1.82
C LEU A 276 -20.06 6.49 -1.62
N ALA A 277 -19.35 5.58 -2.27
CA ALA A 277 -19.62 4.15 -2.19
C ALA A 277 -18.31 3.34 -2.13
N ARG A 278 -18.38 2.11 -1.64
CA ARG A 278 -17.30 1.12 -1.77
C ARG A 278 -17.21 0.66 -3.22
N SER A 279 -16.00 0.31 -3.67
CA SER A 279 -15.81 -0.28 -4.99
C SER A 279 -15.86 -1.82 -5.01
N SER A 280 -16.11 -2.45 -3.85
CA SER A 280 -16.29 -3.90 -3.73
C SER A 280 -17.35 -4.23 -2.67
N SER A 281 -17.84 -5.48 -2.67
CA SER A 281 -19.02 -5.91 -1.90
C SER A 281 -18.66 -6.42 -0.51
N GLY A 282 -19.59 -6.33 0.40
CA GLY A 282 -19.54 -6.92 1.75
C GLY A 282 -18.85 -6.04 2.78
N GLU A 283 -19.22 -6.28 4.03
CA GLU A 283 -18.67 -5.63 5.21
C GLU A 283 -17.70 -6.54 5.94
N SER A 284 -16.57 -5.96 6.39
CA SER A 284 -15.57 -6.66 7.19
C SER A 284 -15.78 -6.35 8.68
N GLN A 285 -15.87 -7.40 9.50
CA GLN A 285 -15.89 -7.30 10.95
C GLN A 285 -14.57 -7.79 11.52
N PHE A 286 -14.00 -7.06 12.48
CA PHE A 286 -12.69 -7.34 13.04
C PHE A 286 -12.81 -7.81 14.50
N THR A 287 -11.97 -8.77 14.88
CA THR A 287 -11.86 -9.25 16.27
C THR A 287 -10.80 -8.49 17.08
N PHE A 288 -10.21 -7.46 16.49
CA PHE A 288 -9.19 -6.61 17.09
C PHE A 288 -9.46 -5.14 16.74
N ARG A 289 -8.80 -4.23 17.45
CA ARG A 289 -8.81 -2.80 17.13
C ARG A 289 -7.60 -2.49 16.25
N PRO A 290 -7.80 -2.04 15.01
CA PRO A 290 -6.69 -1.67 14.14
C PRO A 290 -5.92 -0.46 14.69
N ASP A 291 -4.58 -0.58 14.72
CA ASP A 291 -3.70 0.49 15.19
C ASP A 291 -2.37 0.48 14.40
N PRO A 292 -2.11 1.49 13.55
CA PRO A 292 -0.87 1.58 12.78
C PRO A 292 0.41 1.61 13.62
N LEU A 293 0.34 2.07 14.88
CA LEU A 293 1.50 2.13 15.76
C LEU A 293 2.03 0.76 16.19
N GLN A 294 1.19 -0.29 16.11
CA GLN A 294 1.59 -1.67 16.46
C GLN A 294 2.46 -2.35 15.40
N ASN A 295 2.54 -1.79 14.20
CA ASN A 295 3.40 -2.31 13.14
C ASN A 295 4.72 -1.55 13.06
N PHE A 296 5.71 -2.19 12.41
CA PHE A 296 6.97 -1.53 12.08
C PHE A 296 6.73 -0.21 11.35
N ASN A 297 7.19 0.89 11.94
CA ASN A 297 7.23 2.22 11.33
C ASN A 297 8.50 2.96 11.78
N ARG A 298 8.84 4.07 11.09
CA ARG A 298 9.95 4.98 11.40
C ARG A 298 9.41 6.32 11.90
N GLU A 299 8.43 6.27 12.78
CA GLU A 299 7.51 7.37 13.04
C GLU A 299 6.69 7.72 11.77
N PHE A 300 5.69 8.60 11.90
CA PHE A 300 4.82 8.94 10.82
C PHE A 300 4.95 10.39 10.36
N THR A 301 4.68 10.60 9.07
CA THR A 301 4.57 11.92 8.46
C THR A 301 3.45 11.89 7.41
N ASP A 302 2.76 12.99 7.22
CA ASP A 302 1.86 13.25 6.09
C ASP A 302 2.60 13.86 4.88
N TYR A 303 3.92 13.88 4.97
CA TYR A 303 4.91 14.20 3.93
C TYR A 303 4.70 15.59 3.33
N PHE A 304 4.28 15.68 2.05
CA PHE A 304 4.06 16.95 1.38
C PHE A 304 2.59 17.27 1.13
N VAL A 305 1.66 16.45 1.57
CA VAL A 305 0.22 16.62 1.30
C VAL A 305 -0.29 17.98 1.79
N PRO A 306 0.00 18.43 3.03
CA PRO A 306 -0.37 19.78 3.47
C PRO A 306 0.63 20.87 3.02
N GLY A 307 1.74 20.51 2.40
CA GLY A 307 2.81 21.42 2.02
C GLY A 307 4.18 20.98 2.51
N ARG A 308 5.19 21.84 2.36
CA ARG A 308 6.57 21.52 2.78
C ARG A 308 6.72 21.61 4.30
N GLN A 309 7.24 20.55 4.90
CA GLN A 309 7.49 20.43 6.33
C GLN A 309 8.97 20.17 6.62
N ILE A 310 9.42 20.50 7.83
CA ILE A 310 10.81 20.31 8.28
C ILE A 310 11.00 18.87 8.77
N ASP A 311 10.06 18.37 9.57
CA ASP A 311 10.15 17.09 10.28
C ASP A 311 9.54 15.93 9.49
N ILE A 312 10.15 15.61 8.34
CA ILE A 312 9.76 14.46 7.50
C ILE A 312 10.81 13.34 7.50
N GLY A 313 11.95 13.56 8.18
CA GLY A 313 13.09 12.64 8.18
C GLY A 313 13.18 11.82 9.45
N ALA A 314 13.57 10.55 9.32
CA ALA A 314 13.94 9.65 10.41
C ALA A 314 15.48 9.63 10.53
N PHE A 315 16.07 10.73 11.02
CA PHE A 315 17.51 10.97 10.95
C PHE A 315 18.30 10.25 12.04
N ASP A 316 17.70 9.96 13.18
CA ASP A 316 18.36 9.30 14.29
C ASP A 316 18.41 7.78 14.13
N SER A 317 17.39 7.18 13.52
CA SER A 317 17.35 5.75 13.27
C SER A 317 16.44 5.38 12.09
N PRO A 318 16.84 4.44 11.20
CA PRO A 318 15.97 3.87 10.17
C PRO A 318 15.16 2.66 10.71
N LYS A 319 15.28 2.36 12.02
CA LYS A 319 14.61 1.23 12.70
C LYS A 319 13.25 1.67 13.24
N ASN A 320 12.50 0.73 13.80
CA ASN A 320 11.23 0.99 14.47
C ASN A 320 11.46 1.46 15.91
N PRO A 321 11.21 2.73 16.26
CA PRO A 321 11.29 3.20 17.65
C PRO A 321 10.09 2.75 18.48
N GLY A 322 8.99 2.31 17.86
CA GLY A 322 7.77 1.95 18.57
C GLY A 322 7.05 3.12 19.21
N GLN A 323 6.11 2.81 20.07
CA GLN A 323 5.30 3.77 20.82
C GLN A 323 5.88 4.00 22.21
N ALA A 324 6.04 5.24 22.63
CA ALA A 324 6.42 5.58 24.02
C ALA A 324 5.35 5.06 24.98
N ILE A 325 5.77 4.23 25.94
CA ILE A 325 4.87 3.58 26.91
C ILE A 325 5.11 4.00 28.36
N GLY A 326 6.22 4.64 28.66
CA GLY A 326 6.52 5.08 30.02
C GLY A 326 7.98 5.37 30.27
N HIS A 327 8.35 5.45 31.55
CA HIS A 327 9.70 5.81 31.98
C HIS A 327 10.22 4.84 33.04
N VAL A 328 11.54 4.60 33.02
CA VAL A 328 12.25 3.81 34.03
C VAL A 328 12.21 4.55 35.35
N THR A 329 11.68 3.94 36.42
CA THR A 329 11.63 4.53 37.77
C THR A 329 12.72 4.01 38.67
N GLN A 330 13.16 2.75 38.49
CA GLN A 330 14.19 2.12 39.29
C GLN A 330 14.92 1.06 38.47
N ILE A 331 16.19 0.85 38.79
CA ILE A 331 17.03 -0.22 38.20
C ILE A 331 17.59 -1.06 39.34
N GLY A 332 17.35 -2.36 39.28
CA GLY A 332 17.89 -3.38 40.20
C GLY A 332 19.05 -4.15 39.58
N PRO A 333 19.52 -5.23 40.22
CA PRO A 333 20.64 -6.02 39.72
C PRO A 333 20.37 -6.72 38.37
N ASN A 334 19.16 -7.21 38.16
CA ASN A 334 18.74 -7.93 36.96
C ASN A 334 17.30 -7.59 36.50
N TRP A 335 16.79 -6.45 36.96
CA TRP A 335 15.45 -5.97 36.62
C TRP A 335 15.42 -4.45 36.57
N LEU A 336 14.41 -3.92 35.88
CA LEU A 336 14.06 -2.50 35.95
C LEU A 336 12.58 -2.34 36.25
N GLU A 337 12.18 -1.25 36.89
CA GLU A 337 10.79 -0.85 37.04
C GLU A 337 10.42 0.24 36.05
N LEU A 338 9.31 0.03 35.37
CA LEU A 338 8.71 0.94 34.41
C LEU A 338 7.39 1.48 34.97
N GLN A 339 7.23 2.79 34.97
CA GLN A 339 5.95 3.46 35.15
C GLN A 339 5.36 3.72 33.77
N THR A 340 4.24 3.08 33.45
CA THR A 340 3.54 3.32 32.17
C THR A 340 2.81 4.67 32.20
N SER A 341 2.80 5.37 31.08
CA SER A 341 2.10 6.64 30.89
C SER A 341 0.59 6.44 30.88
N ASP A 342 0.12 5.33 30.30
CA ASP A 342 -1.24 4.89 30.32
C ASP A 342 -1.37 3.72 31.32
N PRO A 343 -2.23 3.83 32.37
CA PRO A 343 -2.42 2.79 33.36
C PRO A 343 -3.00 1.48 32.82
N ASP A 344 -3.65 1.53 31.66
CA ASP A 344 -4.24 0.36 30.98
C ASP A 344 -3.22 -0.39 30.12
N THR A 345 -2.01 0.14 29.97
CA THR A 345 -0.93 -0.55 29.26
C THR A 345 -0.55 -1.84 30.00
N VAL A 346 -0.70 -2.97 29.32
CA VAL A 346 -0.29 -4.28 29.80
C VAL A 346 1.00 -4.68 29.07
N LEU A 347 2.00 -5.16 29.83
CA LEU A 347 3.25 -5.68 29.31
C LEU A 347 3.29 -7.20 29.46
N HIS A 348 3.81 -7.89 28.46
CA HIS A 348 3.82 -9.34 28.37
C HIS A 348 5.26 -9.88 28.24
N ASN A 349 5.42 -11.12 28.64
CA ASN A 349 6.65 -11.86 28.38
C ASN A 349 6.86 -11.96 26.86
N GLY A 350 8.02 -11.56 26.38
CA GLY A 350 8.35 -11.57 24.95
C GLY A 350 8.05 -10.25 24.21
N ASP A 351 7.54 -9.22 24.90
CA ASP A 351 7.40 -7.87 24.31
C ASP A 351 8.78 -7.35 23.89
N GLY A 352 8.81 -6.63 22.78
CA GLY A 352 9.97 -5.89 22.31
C GLY A 352 9.88 -4.46 22.81
N LEU A 353 10.85 -4.06 23.63
CA LEU A 353 11.01 -2.67 24.05
C LEU A 353 12.29 -2.08 23.47
N CYS A 354 12.37 -0.76 23.45
CA CYS A 354 13.57 -0.03 23.04
C CYS A 354 13.59 1.37 23.69
N TYR A 355 14.76 2.01 23.61
CA TYR A 355 14.98 3.36 24.12
C TYR A 355 16.11 4.02 23.33
N TYR A 356 16.23 5.34 23.42
CA TYR A 356 17.35 6.08 22.85
C TYR A 356 18.45 6.33 23.90
N ASN A 357 19.71 5.98 23.56
CA ASN A 357 20.87 6.30 24.36
C ASN A 357 21.21 7.80 24.29
N LEU A 358 22.30 8.25 24.94
CA LEU A 358 22.74 9.65 24.95
C LEU A 358 23.18 10.15 23.56
N GLN A 359 23.63 9.26 22.68
CA GLN A 359 23.98 9.55 21.29
C GLN A 359 22.77 9.56 20.36
N LYS A 360 21.54 9.33 20.89
CA LYS A 360 20.31 9.14 20.15
C LYS A 360 20.32 7.91 19.22
N GLU A 361 21.04 6.86 19.62
CA GLU A 361 20.97 5.57 18.94
C GLU A 361 19.86 4.72 19.57
N LEU A 362 19.11 4.02 18.75
CA LEU A 362 18.02 3.15 19.20
C LEU A 362 18.56 1.82 19.73
N CYS A 363 18.43 1.60 21.03
CA CYS A 363 18.86 0.43 21.77
C CYS A 363 17.67 -0.48 22.06
N GLY A 364 17.78 -1.78 21.74
CA GLY A 364 16.75 -2.80 22.02
C GLY A 364 16.79 -3.24 23.48
N LEU A 365 15.61 -3.59 24.02
CA LEU A 365 15.40 -4.13 25.35
C LEU A 365 14.33 -5.23 25.27
N ALA A 366 14.74 -6.45 24.95
CA ALA A 366 13.84 -7.59 24.87
C ALA A 366 13.40 -8.04 26.28
N VAL A 367 12.09 -8.12 26.52
CA VAL A 367 11.52 -8.53 27.80
C VAL A 367 11.42 -10.05 27.88
N ASN A 368 12.18 -10.66 28.79
CA ASN A 368 12.04 -12.07 29.09
C ASN A 368 10.84 -12.35 30.01
N ARG A 369 10.69 -11.53 31.07
CA ARG A 369 9.57 -11.61 32.01
C ARG A 369 9.10 -10.23 32.41
N ALA A 370 7.79 -10.04 32.45
CA ALA A 370 7.10 -8.82 32.92
C ALA A 370 6.19 -9.19 34.09
N GLU A 371 6.30 -8.48 35.19
CA GLU A 371 5.51 -8.68 36.39
C GLU A 371 4.87 -7.36 36.84
N ARG A 372 3.59 -7.38 37.10
CA ARG A 372 2.90 -6.19 37.64
C ARG A 372 3.27 -6.00 39.10
N ASN A 373 3.75 -4.81 39.43
CA ASN A 373 4.08 -4.38 40.78
C ASN A 373 3.29 -3.13 41.16
N GLY A 374 2.05 -3.32 41.62
CA GLY A 374 1.12 -2.24 41.88
C GLY A 374 0.74 -1.47 40.61
N LYS A 375 1.10 -0.18 40.53
CA LYS A 375 0.89 0.67 39.36
C LYS A 375 2.07 0.66 38.38
N ARG A 376 3.10 -0.14 38.65
CA ARG A 376 4.33 -0.22 37.84
C ARG A 376 4.49 -1.63 37.29
N TRP A 377 5.44 -1.78 36.37
CA TRP A 377 5.86 -3.04 35.81
C TRP A 377 7.31 -3.32 36.17
N ARG A 378 7.59 -4.49 36.74
CA ARG A 378 8.97 -5.00 36.92
C ARG A 378 9.30 -5.87 35.72
N LEU A 379 10.33 -5.46 34.99
CA LEU A 379 10.78 -6.10 33.77
C LEU A 379 12.13 -6.74 33.99
N PHE A 380 12.25 -7.97 33.50
CA PHE A 380 13.48 -8.76 33.48
C PHE A 380 13.93 -8.89 32.02
N PRO A 381 14.89 -8.07 31.55
CA PRO A 381 15.40 -8.16 30.21
C PRO A 381 16.07 -9.50 29.90
N LYS A 382 16.14 -9.84 28.63
CA LYS A 382 16.90 -11.01 28.16
C LYS A 382 18.40 -10.78 28.32
N ASP A 383 18.86 -9.58 28.01
CA ASP A 383 20.26 -9.18 28.08
C ASP A 383 20.60 -8.65 29.48
N ALA A 384 21.85 -8.81 29.89
CA ALA A 384 22.31 -8.28 31.17
C ALA A 384 22.23 -6.73 31.17
N LEU A 385 21.68 -6.14 32.22
CA LEU A 385 21.50 -4.67 32.31
C LEU A 385 22.80 -3.90 32.11
N ALA A 386 23.93 -4.44 32.55
CA ALA A 386 25.26 -3.84 32.37
C ALA A 386 25.71 -3.71 30.91
N THR A 387 25.06 -4.46 29.98
CA THR A 387 25.35 -4.40 28.54
C THR A 387 24.44 -3.40 27.80
N LEU A 388 23.45 -2.81 28.50
CA LEU A 388 22.51 -1.88 27.92
C LEU A 388 23.07 -0.44 28.06
N PRO A 389 23.47 0.22 26.95
CA PRO A 389 24.16 1.50 27.03
C PRO A 389 23.23 2.59 27.56
N ASP A 390 23.77 3.44 28.48
CA ASP A 390 23.10 4.59 29.04
C ASP A 390 21.75 4.35 29.73
N LEU A 391 21.44 3.08 30.08
CA LEU A 391 20.23 2.75 30.83
C LEU A 391 20.24 3.48 32.19
N ARG A 392 19.24 4.32 32.43
CA ARG A 392 19.18 5.16 33.63
C ARG A 392 17.75 5.40 34.09
N LYS A 393 17.60 5.91 35.30
CA LYS A 393 16.32 6.41 35.81
C LYS A 393 15.81 7.55 34.92
N ASP A 394 14.49 7.69 34.83
CA ASP A 394 13.75 8.68 34.04
C ASP A 394 13.95 8.55 32.49
N LEU A 395 14.57 7.45 32.05
CA LEU A 395 14.69 7.13 30.64
C LEU A 395 13.32 6.72 30.07
N GLU A 396 12.92 7.35 28.97
CA GLU A 396 11.73 6.96 28.20
C GLU A 396 11.93 5.62 27.53
N VAL A 397 10.93 4.76 27.64
CA VAL A 397 10.91 3.41 27.04
C VAL A 397 9.74 3.31 26.07
N ASN A 398 10.05 2.79 24.89
CA ASN A 398 9.08 2.55 23.83
C ASN A 398 8.84 1.06 23.67
N ARG A 399 7.61 0.69 23.24
CA ARG A 399 7.26 -0.68 22.83
C ARG A 399 7.18 -0.75 21.30
N ASN A 400 8.07 -1.51 20.69
CA ASN A 400 8.11 -1.72 19.25
C ASN A 400 7.56 -3.08 18.81
N ARG A 401 7.16 -3.95 19.76
CA ARG A 401 6.47 -5.22 19.52
C ARG A 401 5.60 -5.57 20.72
N ASP A 402 4.30 -5.63 20.51
CA ASP A 402 3.32 -6.19 21.43
C ASP A 402 3.05 -7.65 21.02
N LEU A 403 3.49 -8.61 21.85
CA LEU A 403 3.40 -10.03 21.48
C LEU A 403 1.96 -10.55 21.49
N ASP A 404 1.12 -10.11 22.41
CA ASP A 404 -0.26 -10.58 22.48
C ASP A 404 -1.09 -10.02 21.32
N TRP A 405 -0.86 -8.77 20.94
CA TRP A 405 -1.48 -8.20 19.75
C TRP A 405 -1.07 -8.97 18.47
N VAL A 406 0.20 -9.34 18.33
CA VAL A 406 0.67 -10.18 17.20
C VAL A 406 -0.07 -11.51 17.19
N ARG A 407 -0.22 -12.18 18.34
CA ARG A 407 -0.93 -13.47 18.47
C ARG A 407 -2.41 -13.40 18.06
N VAL A 408 -3.08 -12.27 18.31
CA VAL A 408 -4.47 -12.06 17.84
C VAL A 408 -4.51 -12.07 16.32
N LEU A 409 -3.56 -11.42 15.65
CA LEU A 409 -3.49 -11.38 14.19
C LEU A 409 -3.02 -12.67 13.52
N GLU A 410 -2.32 -13.56 14.24
CA GLU A 410 -1.98 -14.90 13.74
C GLU A 410 -3.23 -15.78 13.55
N LYS A 411 -4.33 -15.49 14.25
CA LYS A 411 -5.62 -16.19 14.16
C LYS A 411 -6.52 -15.55 13.08
N LYS A 412 -7.72 -16.12 12.89
CA LYS A 412 -8.79 -15.50 12.11
C LYS A 412 -9.17 -14.19 12.81
N SER A 413 -8.80 -13.06 12.22
CA SER A 413 -8.97 -11.73 12.81
C SER A 413 -9.99 -10.85 12.09
N ALA A 414 -10.52 -11.31 10.95
CA ALA A 414 -11.60 -10.66 10.24
C ALA A 414 -12.54 -11.67 9.58
N GLU A 415 -13.78 -11.22 9.39
CA GLU A 415 -14.77 -11.91 8.59
C GLU A 415 -15.46 -10.88 7.69
N ARG A 416 -15.43 -11.12 6.36
CA ARG A 416 -16.12 -10.29 5.39
C ARG A 416 -17.33 -11.02 4.87
N ARG A 417 -18.50 -10.35 4.92
CA ARG A 417 -19.78 -10.92 4.49
C ARG A 417 -20.59 -9.94 3.68
N ILE A 418 -21.27 -10.46 2.67
CA ILE A 418 -22.16 -9.74 1.75
C ILE A 418 -23.57 -9.84 2.28
N GLY A 419 -24.28 -8.72 2.37
CA GLY A 419 -25.67 -8.66 2.81
C GLY A 419 -26.60 -9.33 1.81
N VAL A 420 -27.57 -10.14 2.30
CA VAL A 420 -28.60 -10.76 1.48
C VAL A 420 -29.98 -10.59 2.09
N TRP A 421 -30.97 -10.36 1.25
CA TRP A 421 -32.39 -10.46 1.56
C TRP A 421 -32.90 -11.80 1.06
N ALA A 422 -33.75 -12.43 1.86
CA ALA A 422 -34.32 -13.75 1.56
C ALA A 422 -35.84 -13.71 1.52
N GLN A 423 -36.43 -14.41 0.58
CA GLN A 423 -37.85 -14.64 0.48
C GLN A 423 -38.13 -16.15 0.43
N LEU A 424 -38.80 -16.68 1.45
CA LEU A 424 -39.20 -18.07 1.52
C LEU A 424 -40.68 -18.19 1.24
N GLY A 425 -41.02 -18.91 0.19
CA GLY A 425 -42.41 -19.13 -0.23
C GLY A 425 -42.76 -20.60 -0.40
N ASP A 426 -44.06 -20.90 -0.47
CA ASP A 426 -44.58 -22.21 -0.85
C ASP A 426 -45.24 -22.16 -2.24
N THR A 427 -45.13 -23.27 -3.01
CA THR A 427 -45.74 -23.48 -4.32
C THR A 427 -46.61 -24.72 -4.27
N SER A 428 -47.33 -25.09 -5.33
CA SER A 428 -48.07 -26.35 -5.42
C SER A 428 -47.20 -27.58 -5.12
N ASP A 429 -45.92 -27.56 -5.53
CA ASP A 429 -45.05 -28.72 -5.52
C ASP A 429 -43.99 -28.71 -4.41
N GLY A 430 -43.77 -27.57 -3.74
CA GLY A 430 -42.75 -27.50 -2.74
C GLY A 430 -42.55 -26.13 -2.09
N LEU A 431 -41.32 -25.87 -1.75
CA LEU A 431 -40.83 -24.60 -1.19
C LEU A 431 -39.87 -23.95 -2.15
N THR A 432 -39.87 -22.62 -2.16
CA THR A 432 -38.90 -21.80 -2.90
C THR A 432 -38.18 -20.86 -1.94
N LEU A 433 -36.87 -20.73 -2.11
CA LEU A 433 -36.07 -19.71 -1.42
C LEU A 433 -35.39 -18.85 -2.48
N THR A 434 -35.76 -17.58 -2.53
CA THR A 434 -35.10 -16.56 -3.34
C THR A 434 -34.15 -15.78 -2.45
N LEU A 435 -32.91 -15.63 -2.88
CA LEU A 435 -31.90 -14.77 -2.28
C LEU A 435 -31.55 -13.64 -3.24
N ILE A 436 -31.43 -12.43 -2.72
CA ILE A 436 -30.96 -11.25 -3.45
C ILE A 436 -29.87 -10.61 -2.62
N ASP A 437 -28.69 -10.36 -3.19
CA ASP A 437 -27.61 -9.70 -2.49
C ASP A 437 -27.61 -8.16 -2.64
N GLU A 438 -26.70 -7.49 -1.93
CA GLU A 438 -26.56 -6.02 -1.92
C GLU A 438 -26.20 -5.42 -3.28
N ASP A 439 -25.68 -6.23 -4.22
CA ASP A 439 -25.34 -5.81 -5.59
C ASP A 439 -26.48 -6.11 -6.58
N GLY A 440 -27.60 -6.71 -6.11
CA GLY A 440 -28.75 -7.05 -6.93
C GLY A 440 -28.65 -8.39 -7.65
N HIS A 441 -27.64 -9.21 -7.37
CA HIS A 441 -27.61 -10.58 -7.90
C HIS A 441 -28.64 -11.43 -7.17
N SER A 442 -29.33 -12.28 -7.92
CA SER A 442 -30.39 -13.13 -7.36
C SER A 442 -30.24 -14.59 -7.75
N ALA A 443 -30.69 -15.46 -6.87
CA ALA A 443 -30.80 -16.89 -7.13
C ALA A 443 -32.02 -17.49 -6.46
N ILE A 444 -32.56 -18.54 -7.05
CA ILE A 444 -33.73 -19.28 -6.55
C ILE A 444 -33.35 -20.75 -6.40
N ALA A 445 -33.62 -21.29 -5.22
CA ALA A 445 -33.59 -22.74 -5.00
C ALA A 445 -35.00 -23.27 -4.71
N GLN A 446 -35.23 -24.53 -5.02
CA GLN A 446 -36.50 -25.20 -4.81
C GLN A 446 -36.31 -26.55 -4.09
N ALA A 447 -37.24 -26.88 -3.22
CA ALA A 447 -37.24 -28.16 -2.53
C ALA A 447 -38.63 -28.78 -2.61
N ALA A 448 -38.72 -30.05 -3.01
CA ALA A 448 -40.00 -30.74 -3.11
C ALA A 448 -40.66 -30.95 -1.76
N LEU A 449 -41.87 -30.45 -1.61
CA LEU A 449 -42.77 -30.71 -0.50
C LEU A 449 -44.21 -30.65 -1.02
N PRO A 450 -44.67 -31.70 -1.74
CA PRO A 450 -45.99 -31.71 -2.35
C PRO A 450 -47.10 -31.47 -1.35
N ALA A 451 -48.19 -30.83 -1.75
CA ALA A 451 -49.29 -30.42 -0.88
C ALA A 451 -49.82 -31.59 -0.01
N ARG A 452 -49.86 -32.82 -0.57
CA ARG A 452 -50.28 -34.06 0.15
C ARG A 452 -49.38 -34.49 1.30
N GLN A 453 -48.14 -33.96 1.38
CA GLN A 453 -47.14 -34.27 2.42
C GLN A 453 -47.02 -33.15 3.44
N ARG A 454 -47.69 -32.02 3.22
CA ARG A 454 -47.64 -30.86 4.14
C ARG A 454 -48.50 -31.11 5.35
N GLN A 455 -47.99 -30.68 6.46
CA GLN A 455 -48.70 -30.68 7.74
C GLN A 455 -48.75 -29.26 8.31
N LEU A 456 -49.88 -28.88 8.85
CA LEU A 456 -49.98 -27.62 9.59
C LEU A 456 -49.11 -27.69 10.85
N SER A 457 -48.46 -26.61 11.15
CA SER A 457 -47.75 -26.48 12.43
C SER A 457 -48.76 -26.46 13.59
N LYS A 458 -48.42 -27.15 14.66
CA LYS A 458 -49.20 -27.09 15.90
C LYS A 458 -49.04 -25.75 16.63
N ASP A 459 -47.94 -25.08 16.40
CA ASP A 459 -47.57 -23.78 16.93
C ASP A 459 -47.03 -22.91 15.78
N PRO A 460 -47.85 -22.01 15.21
CA PRO A 460 -47.45 -21.15 14.10
C PRO A 460 -46.28 -20.19 14.43
N ASP A 461 -46.26 -19.67 15.65
CA ASP A 461 -45.24 -18.70 16.07
C ASP A 461 -43.88 -19.39 16.24
N ALA A 462 -43.86 -20.57 16.88
CA ALA A 462 -42.66 -21.38 16.99
C ALA A 462 -42.14 -21.82 15.62
N ALA A 463 -43.04 -22.15 14.67
CA ALA A 463 -42.66 -22.48 13.29
C ALA A 463 -41.98 -21.31 12.58
N GLN A 464 -42.48 -20.08 12.70
CA GLN A 464 -41.85 -18.90 12.11
C GLN A 464 -40.46 -18.61 12.71
N VAL A 465 -40.33 -18.73 14.04
CA VAL A 465 -39.02 -18.58 14.72
C VAL A 465 -38.04 -19.62 14.17
N GLN A 466 -38.45 -20.88 14.04
CA GLN A 466 -37.62 -21.96 13.48
C GLN A 466 -37.19 -21.68 12.03
N LEU A 467 -38.10 -21.20 11.19
CA LEU A 467 -37.75 -20.84 9.79
C LEU A 467 -36.71 -19.75 9.75
N ARG A 468 -36.88 -18.66 10.53
CA ARG A 468 -35.89 -17.56 10.61
C ARG A 468 -34.54 -18.04 11.11
N GLU A 469 -34.55 -18.87 12.17
CA GLU A 469 -33.31 -19.40 12.76
C GLU A 469 -32.54 -20.28 11.76
N HIS A 470 -33.20 -21.20 11.05
CA HIS A 470 -32.54 -22.13 10.15
C HIS A 470 -32.12 -21.50 8.83
N ILE A 471 -32.92 -20.61 8.27
CA ILE A 471 -32.53 -19.87 7.06
C ILE A 471 -31.43 -18.84 7.40
N GLY A 472 -31.49 -18.21 8.57
CA GLY A 472 -30.50 -17.23 9.01
C GLY A 472 -29.10 -17.78 9.29
N LYS A 473 -28.96 -19.11 9.49
CA LYS A 473 -27.66 -19.76 9.70
C LYS A 473 -26.83 -19.86 8.42
N MET A 474 -26.24 -18.75 7.98
CA MET A 474 -25.48 -18.70 6.71
C MET A 474 -24.18 -19.52 6.69
N GLY A 475 -23.78 -20.11 7.84
CA GLY A 475 -22.62 -21.00 7.95
C GLY A 475 -21.30 -20.31 7.52
N ASP A 476 -20.45 -21.07 6.83
CA ASP A 476 -19.17 -20.59 6.31
C ASP A 476 -19.29 -19.88 4.94
N SER A 477 -20.55 -19.57 4.50
CA SER A 477 -20.74 -18.81 3.26
C SER A 477 -20.23 -17.37 3.39
N ILE A 478 -20.04 -16.71 2.25
CA ILE A 478 -19.66 -15.28 2.22
C ILE A 478 -20.84 -14.35 2.51
N PHE A 479 -22.01 -14.87 2.84
CA PHE A 479 -23.26 -14.10 2.98
C PHE A 479 -23.66 -13.91 4.43
N LYS A 480 -24.43 -12.83 4.66
CA LYS A 480 -25.06 -12.46 5.94
C LYS A 480 -26.51 -12.12 5.67
N LEU A 481 -27.45 -12.80 6.32
CA LEU A 481 -28.87 -12.48 6.20
C LEU A 481 -29.16 -11.10 6.82
N LEU A 482 -29.77 -10.21 6.03
CA LEU A 482 -30.24 -8.88 6.47
C LEU A 482 -31.71 -8.93 6.84
N ASP A 483 -32.54 -9.56 6.00
CA ASP A 483 -33.98 -9.75 6.26
C ASP A 483 -34.49 -11.05 5.63
N LEU A 484 -35.55 -11.62 6.23
CA LEU A 484 -36.26 -12.78 5.73
C LEU A 484 -37.75 -12.52 5.70
N GLN A 485 -38.32 -12.54 4.51
CA GLN A 485 -39.76 -12.54 4.30
C GLN A 485 -40.26 -13.98 4.12
N VAL A 486 -41.23 -14.38 4.92
CA VAL A 486 -41.89 -15.69 4.79
C VAL A 486 -43.28 -15.49 4.20
N GLN A 487 -43.53 -16.05 3.04
CA GLN A 487 -44.78 -15.94 2.26
C GLN A 487 -45.37 -17.34 2.05
N PHE A 488 -45.91 -17.92 3.12
CA PHE A 488 -46.60 -19.19 3.09
C PHE A 488 -48.12 -19.00 3.01
N SER A 489 -48.77 -19.84 2.23
CA SER A 489 -50.26 -19.90 2.16
C SER A 489 -50.89 -20.28 3.48
N GLN A 490 -50.20 -21.07 4.32
CA GLN A 490 -50.59 -21.49 5.66
C GLN A 490 -49.33 -21.72 6.52
N ALA A 491 -49.51 -21.83 7.85
CA ALA A 491 -48.41 -22.13 8.78
C ALA A 491 -47.99 -23.60 8.68
N TRP A 492 -47.14 -23.90 7.68
CA TRP A 492 -46.65 -25.26 7.43
C TRP A 492 -45.57 -25.68 8.44
N PHE A 493 -45.63 -26.96 8.84
CA PHE A 493 -44.48 -27.62 9.45
C PHE A 493 -43.45 -27.94 8.34
N VAL A 494 -42.25 -27.42 8.45
CA VAL A 494 -41.15 -27.69 7.50
C VAL A 494 -40.02 -28.42 8.20
N PRO A 495 -39.62 -29.61 7.74
CA PRO A 495 -38.50 -30.33 8.32
C PRO A 495 -37.21 -29.52 8.25
N VAL A 496 -36.44 -29.49 9.33
CA VAL A 496 -35.16 -28.76 9.43
C VAL A 496 -34.13 -29.20 8.35
N SER A 497 -34.11 -30.48 8.02
CA SER A 497 -33.26 -31.02 6.95
C SER A 497 -33.57 -30.39 5.62
N LEU A 498 -34.84 -30.19 5.28
CA LEU A 498 -35.30 -29.58 4.05
C LEU A 498 -34.90 -28.09 3.99
N LEU A 499 -35.08 -27.34 5.08
CA LEU A 499 -34.66 -25.95 5.19
C LEU A 499 -33.13 -25.80 5.00
N ASN A 500 -32.37 -26.68 5.63
CA ASN A 500 -30.91 -26.66 5.51
C ASN A 500 -30.42 -27.01 4.10
N HIS A 501 -31.12 -27.91 3.38
CA HIS A 501 -30.83 -28.24 1.98
C HIS A 501 -31.14 -27.04 1.09
N LEU A 502 -32.36 -26.54 1.17
CA LEU A 502 -32.83 -25.40 0.39
C LEU A 502 -31.92 -24.16 0.55
N ARG A 503 -31.53 -23.86 1.79
CA ARG A 503 -30.59 -22.77 2.09
C ARG A 503 -29.21 -22.99 1.42
N ARG A 504 -28.63 -24.19 1.54
CA ARG A 504 -27.31 -24.48 0.93
C ARG A 504 -27.35 -24.34 -0.59
N ASP A 505 -28.41 -24.84 -1.21
CA ASP A 505 -28.56 -24.77 -2.66
C ASP A 505 -28.75 -23.31 -3.12
N ALA A 506 -29.56 -22.53 -2.39
CA ALA A 506 -29.75 -21.11 -2.69
C ALA A 506 -28.45 -20.30 -2.55
N LEU A 507 -27.67 -20.54 -1.49
CA LEU A 507 -26.37 -19.88 -1.28
C LEU A 507 -25.35 -20.25 -2.36
N ALA A 508 -25.26 -21.53 -2.73
CA ALA A 508 -24.38 -21.98 -3.79
C ALA A 508 -24.77 -21.38 -5.16
N ALA A 509 -26.07 -21.34 -5.46
CA ALA A 509 -26.58 -20.73 -6.67
C ALA A 509 -26.32 -19.21 -6.74
N LEU A 510 -26.49 -18.51 -5.61
CA LEU A 510 -26.22 -17.07 -5.54
C LEU A 510 -24.71 -16.77 -5.71
N GLU A 511 -23.84 -17.55 -5.08
CA GLU A 511 -22.40 -17.42 -5.26
C GLU A 511 -21.98 -17.67 -6.70
N ALA A 512 -22.54 -18.69 -7.36
CA ALA A 512 -22.29 -18.97 -8.77
C ALA A 512 -22.78 -17.82 -9.68
N ALA A 513 -23.96 -17.26 -9.40
CA ALA A 513 -24.50 -16.10 -10.13
C ALA A 513 -23.57 -14.88 -10.01
N ARG A 514 -23.03 -14.60 -8.84
CA ARG A 514 -22.05 -13.53 -8.62
C ARG A 514 -20.78 -13.72 -9.43
N VAL A 515 -20.20 -14.92 -9.38
CA VAL A 515 -18.96 -15.24 -10.12
C VAL A 515 -19.19 -15.10 -11.64
N LEU A 516 -20.35 -15.52 -12.14
CA LEU A 516 -20.71 -15.39 -13.56
C LEU A 516 -20.93 -13.93 -13.97
N ALA A 517 -21.49 -13.11 -13.08
CA ALA A 517 -21.76 -11.70 -13.33
C ALA A 517 -20.52 -10.81 -13.23
N PHE A 518 -19.43 -11.30 -12.58
CA PHE A 518 -18.21 -10.53 -12.44
C PHE A 518 -17.60 -10.19 -13.81
N ALA A 519 -17.46 -8.91 -14.09
CA ALA A 519 -16.88 -8.41 -15.34
C ALA A 519 -15.58 -7.66 -15.07
N ARG A 520 -14.53 -8.07 -15.77
CA ARG A 520 -13.29 -7.30 -15.82
C ARG A 520 -13.50 -6.04 -16.66
N LEU A 521 -12.95 -4.91 -16.17
CA LEU A 521 -13.04 -3.66 -16.91
C LEU A 521 -12.15 -3.74 -18.16
N PRO A 522 -12.64 -3.25 -19.32
CA PRO A 522 -11.89 -3.32 -20.56
C PRO A 522 -10.68 -2.38 -20.54
N ARG A 523 -9.71 -2.67 -21.39
CA ARG A 523 -8.60 -1.76 -21.69
C ARG A 523 -9.17 -0.46 -22.28
N ARG A 524 -8.64 0.67 -21.82
CA ARG A 524 -8.94 1.96 -22.41
C ARG A 524 -8.27 2.08 -23.77
N GLU A 525 -8.98 2.59 -24.75
CA GLU A 525 -8.42 2.85 -26.08
C GLU A 525 -7.56 4.13 -26.05
N ALA A 526 -6.45 4.10 -26.80
CA ALA A 526 -5.65 5.28 -27.04
C ALA A 526 -6.36 6.22 -28.02
N VAL A 527 -6.15 7.52 -27.87
CA VAL A 527 -6.72 8.52 -28.79
C VAL A 527 -6.04 8.45 -30.16
N SER A 528 -6.79 8.78 -31.21
CA SER A 528 -6.29 8.91 -32.58
C SER A 528 -6.62 10.31 -33.13
N PRO A 529 -5.65 11.05 -33.71
CA PRO A 529 -4.24 10.70 -33.87
C PRO A 529 -3.47 10.61 -32.53
N PRO A 530 -2.27 10.00 -32.48
CA PRO A 530 -1.48 9.87 -31.26
C PRO A 530 -1.24 11.21 -30.56
N ALA A 531 -1.53 11.26 -29.27
CA ALA A 531 -1.31 12.46 -28.45
C ALA A 531 0.19 12.82 -28.40
N PRO A 532 0.57 14.10 -28.51
CA PRO A 532 1.98 14.48 -28.37
C PRO A 532 2.45 14.35 -26.92
N TYR A 533 3.69 13.87 -26.74
CA TYR A 533 4.30 13.89 -25.42
C TYR A 533 4.62 15.32 -24.99
N PRO A 534 4.48 15.69 -23.69
CA PRO A 534 4.66 17.07 -23.24
C PRO A 534 6.05 17.68 -23.45
N GLN A 535 7.05 16.86 -23.71
CA GLN A 535 8.45 17.29 -23.88
C GLN A 535 9.01 16.80 -25.22
N GLY A 536 9.71 17.67 -25.96
CA GLY A 536 10.35 17.31 -27.22
C GLY A 536 11.69 16.57 -27.08
N SER A 537 12.25 16.52 -25.86
CA SER A 537 13.50 15.83 -25.57
C SER A 537 13.42 15.10 -24.23
N LEU A 538 14.00 13.89 -24.18
CA LEU A 538 14.08 13.05 -22.98
C LEU A 538 15.54 12.78 -22.62
N SER A 539 15.90 13.03 -21.35
CA SER A 539 17.17 12.61 -20.77
C SER A 539 17.07 11.18 -20.22
N TYR A 540 18.16 10.67 -19.65
CA TYR A 540 18.19 9.35 -18.98
C TYR A 540 17.11 9.20 -17.88
N LEU A 541 16.58 10.30 -17.35
CA LEU A 541 15.52 10.32 -16.33
C LEU A 541 14.19 9.77 -16.84
N ALA A 542 13.99 9.66 -18.15
CA ALA A 542 12.81 9.05 -18.75
C ALA A 542 12.84 7.52 -18.74
N ASN A 543 13.96 6.92 -18.37
CA ASN A 543 14.14 5.47 -18.25
C ASN A 543 13.82 4.68 -19.54
N VAL A 544 14.16 5.22 -20.71
CA VAL A 544 13.96 4.58 -22.03
C VAL A 544 15.08 3.54 -22.23
N PHE A 545 14.75 2.24 -22.04
CA PHE A 545 15.74 1.18 -21.97
C PHE A 545 15.72 0.20 -23.15
N ASN A 546 14.63 0.16 -23.93
CA ASN A 546 14.49 -0.72 -25.09
C ASN A 546 14.04 0.04 -26.34
N ALA A 547 14.12 -0.64 -27.48
CA ALA A 547 13.78 -0.10 -28.80
C ALA A 547 12.28 0.25 -28.91
N GLN A 548 11.40 -0.54 -28.31
CA GLN A 548 9.96 -0.31 -28.35
C GLN A 548 9.57 0.94 -27.54
N ALA A 549 10.16 1.14 -26.35
CA ALA A 549 9.96 2.37 -25.59
C ALA A 549 10.45 3.60 -26.35
N ARG A 550 11.59 3.49 -27.06
CA ARG A 550 12.08 4.54 -27.94
C ARG A 550 11.12 4.84 -29.10
N ALA A 551 10.60 3.79 -29.76
CA ALA A 551 9.63 3.91 -30.86
C ALA A 551 8.32 4.56 -30.36
N PHE A 552 7.86 4.17 -29.18
CA PHE A 552 6.69 4.79 -28.53
C PHE A 552 6.86 6.31 -28.41
N TYR A 553 7.92 6.78 -27.75
CA TYR A 553 8.13 8.23 -27.56
C TYR A 553 8.36 8.98 -28.88
N ALA A 554 9.07 8.38 -29.83
CA ALA A 554 9.26 8.96 -31.17
C ALA A 554 7.93 9.15 -31.91
N ARG A 555 7.03 8.17 -31.86
CA ARG A 555 5.67 8.26 -32.43
C ARG A 555 4.84 9.39 -31.77
N HIS A 556 5.09 9.69 -30.53
CA HIS A 556 4.48 10.77 -29.79
C HIS A 556 5.22 12.13 -29.89
N GLY A 557 6.10 12.28 -30.88
CA GLY A 557 6.73 13.55 -31.26
C GLY A 557 8.01 13.91 -30.50
N VAL A 558 8.57 13.00 -29.71
CA VAL A 558 9.85 13.24 -29.03
C VAL A 558 11.00 13.07 -30.03
N GLN A 559 11.80 14.12 -30.20
CA GLN A 559 12.88 14.16 -31.20
C GLN A 559 14.22 13.64 -30.64
N LEU A 560 14.53 13.95 -29.40
CA LEU A 560 15.78 13.55 -28.74
C LEU A 560 15.47 12.63 -27.57
N ILE A 561 15.93 11.40 -27.64
CA ILE A 561 15.66 10.37 -26.63
C ILE A 561 17.00 9.79 -26.16
N ALA A 562 17.45 10.20 -24.98
CA ALA A 562 18.60 9.58 -24.32
C ALA A 562 18.20 8.20 -23.78
N PRO A 563 19.13 7.21 -23.82
CA PRO A 563 18.88 5.91 -23.19
C PRO A 563 18.83 6.02 -21.66
N ALA A 564 18.22 5.02 -21.02
CA ALA A 564 18.19 4.90 -19.57
C ALA A 564 19.60 4.86 -18.97
N PHE A 565 19.74 5.27 -17.72
CA PHE A 565 21.02 5.24 -17.00
C PHE A 565 21.64 3.84 -16.95
N GLU A 566 20.81 2.81 -16.89
CA GLU A 566 21.18 1.39 -16.89
C GLU A 566 21.87 0.96 -18.20
N ALA A 567 21.61 1.63 -19.32
CA ALA A 567 22.28 1.41 -20.60
C ALA A 567 23.55 2.25 -20.78
N LEU A 568 23.76 3.25 -19.89
CA LEU A 568 24.90 4.17 -20.00
C LEU A 568 26.11 3.65 -19.23
N GLN A 569 27.30 3.78 -19.83
CA GLN A 569 28.58 3.63 -19.13
C GLN A 569 29.16 5.02 -18.78
N GLU A 570 28.32 5.83 -18.12
CA GLU A 570 28.67 7.22 -17.81
C GLU A 570 29.90 7.32 -16.92
N SER A 571 30.87 8.11 -17.32
CA SER A 571 32.13 8.32 -16.55
C SER A 571 32.12 9.60 -15.74
N GLY A 572 31.20 10.51 -16.04
CA GLY A 572 31.05 11.81 -15.41
C GLY A 572 30.28 11.79 -14.10
N GLU A 573 30.18 12.95 -13.48
CA GLU A 573 29.27 13.16 -12.37
C GLU A 573 27.87 13.43 -12.89
N VAL A 574 26.91 12.66 -12.37
CA VAL A 574 25.49 12.79 -12.70
C VAL A 574 24.64 12.84 -11.45
N SER A 575 23.40 13.29 -11.59
CA SER A 575 22.40 13.19 -10.52
C SER A 575 21.98 11.72 -10.35
N LEU A 576 22.52 11.07 -9.33
CA LEU A 576 22.21 9.68 -8.99
C LEU A 576 20.88 9.56 -8.24
N MET A 577 20.39 10.66 -7.66
CA MET A 577 19.10 10.71 -6.97
C MET A 577 18.57 12.14 -7.03
N ILE A 578 17.29 12.31 -7.35
CA ILE A 578 16.59 13.60 -7.32
C ILE A 578 15.47 13.53 -6.29
N THR A 579 15.40 14.52 -5.40
CA THR A 579 14.48 14.49 -4.26
C THR A 579 13.81 15.84 -4.05
N LYS A 580 12.55 15.84 -3.62
CA LYS A 580 11.88 17.03 -3.07
C LYS A 580 12.32 17.31 -1.63
N HIS A 581 12.69 16.25 -0.89
CA HIS A 581 13.37 16.38 0.39
C HIS A 581 14.68 17.15 0.21
N CYS A 582 14.98 18.05 1.11
CA CYS A 582 16.18 18.87 1.07
C CYS A 582 16.88 18.85 2.45
N VAL A 583 18.05 18.20 2.53
CA VAL A 583 18.84 18.10 3.78
C VAL A 583 19.10 19.48 4.38
N ARG A 584 19.41 20.48 3.53
CA ARG A 584 19.61 21.86 3.97
C ARG A 584 18.36 22.47 4.62
N PHE A 585 17.17 22.17 4.08
CA PHE A 585 15.91 22.62 4.66
C PHE A 585 15.63 21.95 6.01
N SER A 586 15.78 20.64 6.10
CA SER A 586 15.54 19.88 7.34
C SER A 586 16.54 20.19 8.46
N LEU A 587 17.75 20.64 8.11
CA LEU A 587 18.77 21.08 9.08
C LEU A 587 18.69 22.59 9.38
N SER A 588 17.62 23.28 8.96
CA SER A 588 17.44 24.73 9.14
C SER A 588 18.52 25.62 8.51
N LEU A 589 19.17 25.13 7.45
CA LEU A 589 20.22 25.82 6.70
C LEU A 589 19.72 26.42 5.37
N CYS A 590 18.42 26.34 5.08
CA CYS A 590 17.85 26.83 3.83
C CYS A 590 17.82 28.37 3.79
N PRO A 591 18.38 29.03 2.79
CA PRO A 591 18.35 30.50 2.69
C PRO A 591 16.93 31.09 2.63
N LYS A 592 15.95 30.32 2.17
CA LYS A 592 14.54 30.75 2.15
C LYS A 592 13.91 30.73 3.55
N GLN A 593 14.35 29.84 4.45
CA GLN A 593 13.91 29.82 5.85
C GLN A 593 14.62 30.89 6.69
N ALA A 594 15.90 31.13 6.41
CA ALA A 594 16.72 32.10 7.14
C ALA A 594 16.42 33.56 6.78
N LYS A 595 15.58 33.81 5.76
CA LYS A 595 15.22 35.15 5.32
C LYS A 595 14.44 35.88 6.41
N GLY A 596 15.03 36.97 6.96
CA GLY A 596 14.43 37.77 8.03
C GLY A 596 14.82 37.33 9.45
N VAL A 597 15.63 36.29 9.61
CA VAL A 597 16.20 35.91 10.91
C VAL A 597 17.43 36.78 11.17
N THR A 598 17.35 37.62 12.21
CA THR A 598 18.50 38.41 12.73
C THR A 598 19.17 37.60 13.85
N GLY A 599 20.47 37.35 13.75
CA GLY A 599 21.26 36.60 14.74
C GLY A 599 22.28 35.70 14.08
N VAL A 600 23.01 34.90 14.87
CA VAL A 600 24.12 34.06 14.42
C VAL A 600 23.72 33.21 13.19
N GLN A 601 23.85 33.78 12.03
CA GLN A 601 23.94 32.98 10.82
C GLN A 601 25.22 32.18 10.95
N GLY A 602 25.06 30.88 11.12
CA GLY A 602 26.17 29.99 11.34
C GLY A 602 27.27 30.20 10.32
N THR A 603 28.50 30.07 10.77
CA THR A 603 29.70 30.06 9.94
C THR A 603 29.75 28.88 8.96
N VAL A 604 28.72 28.02 8.91
CA VAL A 604 28.59 26.88 8.03
C VAL A 604 28.02 27.32 6.68
N LYS A 605 28.78 27.11 5.62
CA LYS A 605 28.29 27.27 4.27
C LYS A 605 27.42 26.07 3.92
N ALA A 606 26.15 26.33 3.61
CA ALA A 606 25.17 25.28 3.31
C ALA A 606 25.18 24.82 1.85
N GLU A 607 26.21 25.20 1.07
CA GLU A 607 26.33 24.83 -0.34
C GLU A 607 27.79 24.94 -0.85
N PRO A 608 28.33 23.91 -1.51
CA PRO A 608 27.78 22.56 -1.58
C PRO A 608 27.93 21.82 -0.25
N LEU A 609 27.01 20.88 0.04
CA LEU A 609 27.19 19.90 1.11
C LEU A 609 27.68 18.58 0.52
N GLN A 610 28.42 17.81 1.29
CA GLN A 610 28.88 16.48 0.94
C GLN A 610 28.33 15.44 1.91
N LEU A 611 27.88 14.30 1.37
CA LEU A 611 27.56 13.10 2.13
C LEU A 611 28.74 12.14 2.05
N VAL A 612 29.24 11.70 3.21
CA VAL A 612 30.35 10.76 3.30
C VAL A 612 29.92 9.54 4.10
N ASN A 613 30.13 8.36 3.54
CA ASN A 613 29.97 7.06 4.21
C ASN A 613 31.16 6.18 3.85
N GLY A 614 32.09 5.97 4.78
CA GLY A 614 33.36 5.29 4.53
C GLY A 614 34.16 5.98 3.41
N LYS A 615 34.39 5.25 2.30
CA LYS A 615 35.07 5.78 1.12
C LYS A 615 34.16 6.47 0.11
N GLU A 616 32.85 6.37 0.30
CA GLU A 616 31.85 6.96 -0.59
C GLU A 616 31.68 8.45 -0.32
N LYS A 617 31.74 9.24 -1.37
CA LYS A 617 31.55 10.69 -1.34
C LYS A 617 30.53 11.09 -2.39
N LEU A 618 29.44 11.75 -1.96
CA LEU A 618 28.40 12.26 -2.81
C LEU A 618 28.23 13.76 -2.55
N THR A 619 27.97 14.53 -3.60
CA THR A 619 27.78 15.98 -3.50
C THR A 619 26.29 16.31 -3.53
N LEU A 620 25.82 17.10 -2.58
CA LEU A 620 24.45 17.63 -2.60
C LEU A 620 24.43 18.95 -3.40
N ARG A 621 23.66 18.96 -4.48
CA ARG A 621 23.41 20.16 -5.29
C ARG A 621 21.94 20.56 -5.12
N PHE A 622 21.68 21.85 -4.94
CA PHE A 622 20.37 22.36 -4.61
C PHE A 622 19.80 23.23 -5.73
N ASP A 623 18.73 22.76 -6.39
CA ASP A 623 17.92 23.60 -7.26
C ASP A 623 16.84 24.32 -6.43
N CYS A 624 17.17 25.55 -6.00
CA CYS A 624 16.29 26.35 -5.16
C CYS A 624 15.08 26.92 -5.93
N LYS A 625 15.08 26.92 -7.28
CA LYS A 625 13.92 27.34 -8.08
C LYS A 625 12.83 26.27 -8.03
N ALA A 626 13.18 25.03 -8.36
CA ALA A 626 12.30 23.87 -8.28
C ALA A 626 12.09 23.38 -6.84
N CYS A 627 12.91 23.83 -5.86
CA CYS A 627 13.00 23.26 -4.51
C CYS A 627 13.30 21.76 -4.52
N GLU A 628 14.29 21.36 -5.31
CA GLU A 628 14.79 20.00 -5.44
C GLU A 628 16.25 19.91 -4.96
N MET A 629 16.61 18.72 -4.48
CA MET A 629 17.97 18.38 -4.12
C MET A 629 18.46 17.21 -4.97
N HIS A 630 19.63 17.35 -5.55
CA HIS A 630 20.29 16.35 -6.34
C HIS A 630 21.45 15.74 -5.54
N VAL A 631 21.44 14.42 -5.39
CA VAL A 631 22.57 13.67 -4.87
C VAL A 631 23.44 13.29 -6.07
N VAL A 632 24.57 13.96 -6.20
CA VAL A 632 25.46 13.86 -7.37
C VAL A 632 26.65 12.97 -7.05
N GLY A 633 26.98 12.08 -7.96
CA GLY A 633 28.10 11.16 -7.83
C GLY A 633 28.50 10.53 -9.15
N LYS A 634 29.43 9.57 -9.08
CA LYS A 634 29.95 8.83 -10.24
C LYS A 634 29.61 7.35 -10.14
N MET A 635 29.50 6.68 -11.29
CA MET A 635 29.46 5.23 -11.34
C MET A 635 30.80 4.65 -10.93
N LYS A 636 30.82 3.66 -10.03
CA LYS A 636 32.05 2.99 -9.58
C LYS A 636 32.77 2.28 -10.72
N LEU A 637 34.08 2.29 -10.67
CA LEU A 637 34.91 1.63 -11.68
C LEU A 637 34.64 0.12 -11.75
N SER A 638 34.44 -0.53 -10.62
CA SER A 638 34.10 -1.97 -10.56
C SER A 638 32.81 -2.30 -11.30
N VAL A 639 31.77 -1.46 -11.17
CA VAL A 639 30.49 -1.63 -11.88
C VAL A 639 30.67 -1.44 -13.39
N ARG A 640 31.46 -0.44 -13.80
CA ARG A 640 31.77 -0.19 -15.21
C ARG A 640 32.57 -1.35 -15.87
N GLN A 641 33.45 -1.98 -15.12
CA GLN A 641 34.22 -3.14 -15.60
C GLN A 641 33.33 -4.39 -15.77
N GLN A 642 32.44 -4.67 -14.82
CA GLN A 642 31.46 -5.76 -14.92
C GLN A 642 30.52 -5.59 -16.11
N ALA A 643 30.09 -4.37 -16.41
CA ALA A 643 29.21 -4.10 -17.55
C ALA A 643 29.90 -4.36 -18.90
N ARG A 644 31.23 -4.19 -19.00
CA ARG A 644 32.02 -4.49 -20.22
C ARG A 644 32.17 -5.98 -20.46
N THR A 645 32.43 -6.77 -19.42
CA THR A 645 32.56 -8.24 -19.52
C THR A 645 31.26 -8.98 -19.81
N ASN A 646 30.09 -8.35 -19.61
CA ASN A 646 28.78 -8.93 -19.93
C ASN A 646 28.27 -8.54 -21.34
N HIS A 647 29.01 -7.71 -22.09
CA HIS A 647 28.69 -7.30 -23.46
C HIS A 647 29.68 -7.86 -24.50
N ASP A 648 30.78 -8.44 -24.07
CA ASP A 648 31.71 -9.24 -24.88
C ASP A 648 31.35 -10.74 -24.77
#